data_be39e3d396827a77cd019b98d531abb5
#
_entry.id   be39e3d396827a77cd019b98d531abb5
#
_cell.length_a   1.000
_cell.length_b   1.000
_cell.length_c   1.000
_cell.angle_alpha   90.00
_cell.angle_beta   90.00
_cell.angle_gamma   90.00
#
_symmetry.space_group_name_H-M   'P 1'
#
loop_
_entity.id
_entity.type
_entity.pdbx_description
1 polymer ?
#
loop_
_entity_poly.entity_id
_entity_poly.type
_entity_poly.pdbx_seq_one_letter_code
_entity_poly.pdbx_strand_id
1 'polypeptide(L)'
;MKKIFTLCFLALGTWTTAQVDRSVMPAPTQAKKINIKDSEVFTTANGITVILSENHKLPRVSFDLNMGSDPRLEGSKAGLADMAGSLIMSGTKNRTKDQLDQEIDFIGASLGADKSSISLSCLTKHMDKGLSLMSDVLLNANFPQSEFDRIKKQNVSSLLSAKSDAGTMAQNATVKINFPNHPFSDVMSEETLNNISREDVVSFYSANFTPTGSYLVVVGDINRQQTEAMVNAYFGKWTGGPVFTEQPNAGSYTKGNRVVFVKKPGAVQSVVYVTFPIDMKTGDKNQLPLTVLNGILGGGGFGTRLMQNLREDKAYTYGCYSSLNITEDGSWMSAGGNFQNAVTDSAIEQILLEFQKITNEYVKDEELNLTKTNMAGGFARSLERPQTIARFALNIIKNNLPKDYYQTYLQRLESVSKEDVLQMAQQYFTSKNCNIIVVGNEEVFEKLKRFDADGKIEVLDPFGNVMKDTKPADITSAQLIDNYVFALTGTTSQKAAAKKLKAIKNFERIYELKGDQIPFALKSTEIFVAPTTEGQKLEGQGMVFQKSFYDGKAGFTFNMQTGKTELTAEELSSKAKSNGIIPEMNYVKNGLTHELVGIENMNGVEYYVLKTVDEKNESYDYFNKTTFMKEKTINVMTRDGETMESTITFGDFKEVNGMKFAHS
;
A
#
# COMPACT_ATOMS: atom_id res chain seq x y z
N MET A 1 79.28 -3.68 7.83
CA MET A 1 78.11 -3.03 7.14
C MET A 1 77.63 -3.76 5.89
N LYS A 2 78.48 -4.34 4.99
CA LYS A 2 78.04 -5.06 3.79
C LYS A 2 77.21 -6.34 4.04
N LYS A 3 77.43 -7.08 5.12
CA LYS A 3 76.67 -8.32 5.43
C LYS A 3 75.27 -8.06 6.03
N ILE A 4 75.03 -6.90 6.65
CA ILE A 4 73.71 -6.51 7.20
C ILE A 4 72.78 -6.07 6.05
N PHE A 5 73.33 -5.41 5.03
CA PHE A 5 72.57 -4.99 3.85
C PHE A 5 72.07 -6.17 3.01
N THR A 6 72.85 -7.28 2.94
CA THR A 6 72.47 -8.49 2.20
C THR A 6 71.36 -9.26 2.91
N LEU A 7 71.29 -9.27 4.23
CA LEU A 7 70.22 -9.91 5.00
C LEU A 7 68.89 -9.11 4.93
N CYS A 8 68.95 -7.78 4.90
CA CYS A 8 67.74 -6.95 4.73
C CYS A 8 67.10 -7.05 3.32
N PHE A 9 67.94 -7.27 2.25
CA PHE A 9 67.42 -7.48 0.91
C PHE A 9 66.78 -8.88 0.74
N LEU A 10 67.31 -9.91 1.44
CA LEU A 10 66.70 -11.26 1.44
C LEU A 10 65.37 -11.28 2.23
N ALA A 11 65.23 -10.50 3.29
CA ALA A 11 63.98 -10.38 4.07
C ALA A 11 62.87 -9.60 3.31
N LEU A 12 63.21 -8.65 2.45
CA LEU A 12 62.26 -7.93 1.60
C LEU A 12 61.77 -8.75 0.42
N GLY A 13 62.60 -9.74 -0.08
CA GLY A 13 62.20 -10.62 -1.18
C GLY A 13 61.14 -11.67 -0.84
N THR A 14 60.99 -12.00 0.46
CA THR A 14 59.99 -13.01 0.90
C THR A 14 58.60 -12.45 1.17
N TRP A 15 58.46 -11.14 1.21
CA TRP A 15 57.13 -10.50 1.42
C TRP A 15 56.33 -10.30 0.12
N THR A 16 56.96 -10.47 -1.06
CA THR A 16 56.28 -10.28 -2.34
C THR A 16 55.51 -11.51 -2.84
N THR A 17 55.70 -12.69 -2.19
CA THR A 17 55.00 -13.93 -2.59
C THR A 17 53.70 -14.21 -1.84
N ALA A 18 53.31 -13.34 -0.92
CA ALA A 18 52.09 -13.50 -0.11
C ALA A 18 50.89 -12.67 -0.61
N GLN A 19 51.02 -11.97 -1.74
CA GLN A 19 49.89 -11.30 -2.32
C GLN A 19 48.97 -12.32 -3.01
N VAL A 20 47.83 -12.58 -2.38
CA VAL A 20 46.77 -13.40 -3.00
C VAL A 20 46.40 -12.74 -4.33
N ASP A 21 46.53 -13.47 -5.41
CA ASP A 21 46.05 -13.02 -6.72
C ASP A 21 44.55 -12.85 -6.68
N ARG A 22 44.10 -11.59 -6.60
CA ARG A 22 42.70 -11.24 -6.54
C ARG A 22 42.00 -11.25 -7.89
N SER A 23 42.73 -11.48 -8.98
CA SER A 23 42.17 -11.69 -10.31
C SER A 23 41.58 -13.09 -10.50
N VAL A 24 42.01 -14.04 -9.68
CA VAL A 24 41.50 -15.42 -9.68
C VAL A 24 40.54 -15.60 -8.53
N MET A 25 39.27 -15.82 -8.85
CA MET A 25 38.26 -16.15 -7.87
C MET A 25 38.63 -17.48 -7.18
N PRO A 26 38.60 -17.56 -5.82
CA PRO A 26 38.85 -18.83 -5.14
C PRO A 26 37.91 -19.92 -5.64
N ALA A 27 38.44 -21.12 -5.88
CA ALA A 27 37.60 -22.24 -6.27
C ALA A 27 36.54 -22.52 -5.19
N PRO A 28 35.27 -22.77 -5.57
CA PRO A 28 34.25 -23.11 -4.61
C PRO A 28 34.64 -24.34 -3.80
N THR A 29 34.65 -24.22 -2.48
CA THR A 29 34.84 -25.38 -1.59
C THR A 29 33.53 -26.15 -1.50
N GLN A 30 33.60 -27.47 -1.24
CA GLN A 30 32.38 -28.24 -0.96
C GLN A 30 31.55 -27.57 0.13
N ALA A 31 30.23 -27.46 -0.12
CA ALA A 31 29.28 -26.87 0.85
C ALA A 31 29.39 -27.61 2.19
N LYS A 32 29.84 -26.91 3.24
CA LYS A 32 29.92 -27.47 4.58
C LYS A 32 28.50 -27.83 5.03
N LYS A 33 28.35 -29.01 5.63
CA LYS A 33 27.10 -29.40 6.29
C LYS A 33 26.79 -28.38 7.39
N ILE A 34 25.67 -27.72 7.27
CA ILE A 34 25.25 -26.73 8.26
C ILE A 34 24.62 -27.48 9.43
N ASN A 35 25.13 -27.24 10.62
CA ASN A 35 24.55 -27.76 11.85
C ASN A 35 23.62 -26.68 12.43
N ILE A 36 22.33 -26.84 12.20
CA ILE A 36 21.29 -25.99 12.79
C ILE A 36 20.87 -26.67 14.09
N LYS A 37 21.05 -25.97 15.24
CA LYS A 37 20.56 -26.45 16.51
C LYS A 37 19.03 -26.51 16.44
N ASP A 38 18.46 -27.67 16.73
CA ASP A 38 17.01 -27.84 16.73
C ASP A 38 16.38 -26.99 17.84
N SER A 39 15.23 -26.37 17.53
CA SER A 39 14.40 -25.71 18.53
C SER A 39 13.63 -26.78 19.32
N GLU A 40 13.43 -26.51 20.61
CA GLU A 40 12.56 -27.35 21.42
C GLU A 40 11.08 -27.02 21.14
N VAL A 41 10.25 -28.07 21.05
CA VAL A 41 8.83 -27.91 20.73
C VAL A 41 7.99 -28.64 21.76
N PHE A 42 6.93 -27.98 22.22
CA PHE A 42 5.93 -28.58 23.11
C PHE A 42 4.57 -27.91 22.97
N THR A 43 3.52 -28.61 23.42
CA THR A 43 2.16 -28.05 23.37
C THR A 43 1.64 -27.89 24.81
N THR A 44 1.03 -26.74 25.09
CA THR A 44 0.38 -26.44 26.36
C THR A 44 -0.97 -27.15 26.47
N ALA A 45 -1.51 -27.25 27.69
CA ALA A 45 -2.81 -27.90 27.94
C ALA A 45 -3.97 -27.22 27.19
N ASN A 46 -3.88 -25.90 26.90
CA ASN A 46 -4.88 -25.14 26.15
C ASN A 46 -4.62 -25.07 24.63
N GLY A 47 -3.62 -25.81 24.11
CA GLY A 47 -3.42 -26.03 22.69
C GLY A 47 -2.45 -25.08 22.01
N ILE A 48 -1.67 -24.26 22.74
CA ILE A 48 -0.59 -23.44 22.15
C ILE A 48 0.61 -24.34 21.85
N THR A 49 1.11 -24.33 20.62
CA THR A 49 2.38 -24.96 20.26
C THR A 49 3.52 -23.99 20.52
N VAL A 50 4.38 -24.30 21.48
CA VAL A 50 5.52 -23.46 21.86
C VAL A 50 6.78 -23.96 21.15
N ILE A 51 7.52 -23.05 20.53
CA ILE A 51 8.77 -23.29 19.80
C ILE A 51 9.86 -22.44 20.47
N LEU A 52 10.81 -23.11 21.16
CA LEU A 52 11.87 -22.46 21.92
C LEU A 52 13.21 -22.58 21.19
N SER A 53 13.86 -21.45 20.98
CA SER A 53 15.25 -21.36 20.55
C SER A 53 16.09 -20.62 21.60
N GLU A 54 16.78 -21.37 22.45
CA GLU A 54 17.63 -20.82 23.51
C GLU A 54 18.85 -20.10 22.95
N ASN A 55 19.11 -18.87 23.41
CA ASN A 55 20.28 -18.10 23.04
C ASN A 55 20.71 -17.16 24.17
N HIS A 56 21.77 -17.54 24.89
CA HIS A 56 22.28 -16.83 26.07
C HIS A 56 23.39 -15.80 25.74
N LYS A 57 23.58 -15.44 24.46
CA LYS A 57 24.63 -14.47 24.06
C LYS A 57 24.32 -13.05 24.52
N LEU A 58 23.06 -12.69 24.57
CA LEU A 58 22.58 -11.39 25.04
C LEU A 58 21.45 -11.59 26.04
N PRO A 59 21.30 -10.78 27.09
CA PRO A 59 20.25 -10.86 28.08
C PRO A 59 18.92 -10.29 27.54
N ARG A 60 18.44 -10.87 26.43
CA ARG A 60 17.18 -10.51 25.75
C ARG A 60 16.36 -11.73 25.46
N VAL A 61 15.04 -11.54 25.46
CA VAL A 61 14.08 -12.57 25.07
C VAL A 61 12.99 -11.94 24.20
N SER A 62 12.52 -12.68 23.22
CA SER A 62 11.33 -12.36 22.41
C SER A 62 10.30 -13.48 22.47
N PHE A 63 9.04 -13.08 22.44
CA PHE A 63 7.86 -13.93 22.39
C PHE A 63 6.99 -13.47 21.22
N ASP A 64 6.84 -14.31 20.21
CA ASP A 64 6.05 -14.01 19.02
C ASP A 64 4.89 -15.01 18.93
N LEU A 65 3.70 -14.58 19.37
CA LEU A 65 2.47 -15.37 19.36
C LEU A 65 1.75 -15.15 18.02
N ASN A 66 1.62 -16.24 17.26
CA ASN A 66 0.94 -16.25 15.97
C ASN A 66 -0.37 -17.03 16.09
N MET A 67 -1.47 -16.45 15.64
CA MET A 67 -2.78 -17.11 15.64
C MET A 67 -2.83 -18.21 14.58
N GLY A 68 -3.60 -19.26 14.84
CA GLY A 68 -3.72 -20.40 13.94
C GLY A 68 -4.86 -20.31 12.94
N SER A 69 -5.70 -19.27 13.02
CA SER A 69 -6.83 -19.09 12.09
C SER A 69 -6.35 -18.64 10.71
N ASP A 70 -6.94 -19.22 9.67
CA ASP A 70 -6.74 -18.79 8.30
C ASP A 70 -7.34 -17.40 8.04
N PRO A 71 -6.84 -16.65 7.05
CA PRO A 71 -7.46 -15.41 6.62
C PRO A 71 -8.91 -15.61 6.17
N ARG A 72 -9.79 -14.69 6.52
CA ARG A 72 -11.21 -14.69 6.10
C ARG A 72 -11.46 -13.64 5.04
N LEU A 73 -12.37 -13.95 4.12
CA LEU A 73 -12.89 -12.93 3.21
C LEU A 73 -13.80 -11.97 3.98
N GLU A 74 -13.43 -10.70 4.04
CA GLU A 74 -14.12 -9.65 4.79
C GLU A 74 -15.17 -8.91 3.93
N GLY A 75 -14.98 -8.91 2.62
CA GLY A 75 -15.90 -8.34 1.63
C GLY A 75 -16.21 -6.87 1.87
N SER A 76 -17.48 -6.56 2.17
CA SER A 76 -17.92 -5.17 2.43
C SER A 76 -17.33 -4.54 3.69
N LYS A 77 -16.59 -5.31 4.50
CA LYS A 77 -15.88 -4.85 5.71
C LYS A 77 -14.37 -5.05 5.58
N ALA A 78 -13.83 -5.02 4.36
CA ALA A 78 -12.40 -5.12 4.13
C ALA A 78 -11.61 -4.10 4.98
N GLY A 79 -10.61 -4.58 5.73
CA GLY A 79 -9.86 -3.84 6.73
C GLY A 79 -10.29 -4.11 8.19
N LEU A 80 -11.28 -4.98 8.42
CA LEU A 80 -11.73 -5.33 9.77
C LEU A 80 -10.61 -5.99 10.59
N ALA A 81 -9.89 -6.95 10.01
CA ALA A 81 -8.78 -7.61 10.69
C ALA A 81 -7.65 -6.62 11.04
N ASP A 82 -7.31 -5.74 10.11
CA ASP A 82 -6.26 -4.72 10.31
C ASP A 82 -6.66 -3.70 11.39
N MET A 83 -7.94 -3.27 11.41
CA MET A 83 -8.48 -2.44 12.50
C MET A 83 -8.47 -3.16 13.84
N ALA A 84 -8.84 -4.44 13.87
CA ALA A 84 -8.83 -5.24 15.10
C ALA A 84 -7.41 -5.35 15.65
N GLY A 85 -6.42 -5.69 14.81
CA GLY A 85 -5.02 -5.75 15.19
C GLY A 85 -4.50 -4.44 15.77
N SER A 86 -4.81 -3.31 15.13
CA SER A 86 -4.42 -1.97 15.58
C SER A 86 -5.05 -1.59 16.92
N LEU A 87 -6.28 -2.05 17.17
CA LEU A 87 -7.03 -1.72 18.37
C LEU A 87 -6.67 -2.57 19.60
N ILE A 88 -6.06 -3.73 19.43
CA ILE A 88 -5.61 -4.59 20.55
C ILE A 88 -4.69 -3.81 21.49
N MET A 89 -3.83 -2.94 20.96
CA MET A 89 -2.89 -2.10 21.73
C MET A 89 -3.51 -0.81 22.29
N SER A 90 -4.80 -0.57 22.10
CA SER A 90 -5.47 0.69 22.48
C SER A 90 -5.95 0.74 23.93
N GLY A 91 -5.50 -0.19 24.76
CA GLY A 91 -5.82 -0.28 26.17
C GLY A 91 -6.51 -1.60 26.54
N THR A 92 -6.52 -1.88 27.82
CA THR A 92 -7.07 -3.09 28.40
C THR A 92 -8.13 -2.77 29.46
N LYS A 93 -8.78 -3.78 30.01
CA LYS A 93 -9.66 -3.59 31.18
C LYS A 93 -8.92 -3.08 32.41
N ASN A 94 -7.59 -3.26 32.47
CA ASN A 94 -6.75 -2.95 33.61
C ASN A 94 -5.90 -1.69 33.39
N ARG A 95 -5.70 -1.24 32.14
CA ARG A 95 -4.81 -0.13 31.77
C ARG A 95 -5.41 0.70 30.64
N THR A 96 -5.32 2.01 30.75
CA THR A 96 -5.53 2.91 29.61
C THR A 96 -4.38 2.74 28.62
N LYS A 97 -4.56 3.24 27.38
CA LYS A 97 -3.50 3.23 26.37
C LYS A 97 -2.22 3.92 26.89
N ASP A 98 -2.35 5.12 27.47
CA ASP A 98 -1.22 5.89 28.00
C ASP A 98 -0.48 5.14 29.11
N GLN A 99 -1.21 4.46 30.02
CA GLN A 99 -0.60 3.64 31.07
C GLN A 99 0.14 2.44 30.48
N LEU A 100 -0.44 1.81 29.47
CA LEU A 100 0.19 0.68 28.77
C LEU A 100 1.49 1.13 28.08
N ASP A 101 1.44 2.20 27.32
CA ASP A 101 2.60 2.76 26.63
C ASP A 101 3.71 3.16 27.62
N GLN A 102 3.37 3.86 28.72
CA GLN A 102 4.33 4.23 29.76
C GLN A 102 4.99 3.02 30.42
N GLU A 103 4.23 1.97 30.72
CA GLU A 103 4.78 0.76 31.34
C GLU A 103 5.71 -0.01 30.37
N ILE A 104 5.39 -0.03 29.06
CA ILE A 104 6.24 -0.63 28.02
C ILE A 104 7.55 0.17 27.88
N ASP A 105 7.45 1.48 27.77
CA ASP A 105 8.60 2.38 27.62
C ASP A 105 9.51 2.33 28.85
N PHE A 106 8.93 2.28 30.06
CA PHE A 106 9.69 2.22 31.30
C PHE A 106 10.64 1.02 31.40
N ILE A 107 10.23 -0.13 30.87
CA ILE A 107 11.08 -1.34 30.83
C ILE A 107 11.91 -1.47 29.55
N GLY A 108 11.81 -0.50 28.63
CA GLY A 108 12.50 -0.52 27.34
C GLY A 108 12.12 -1.75 26.49
N ALA A 109 10.86 -2.18 26.59
CA ALA A 109 10.34 -3.28 25.81
C ALA A 109 9.75 -2.77 24.47
N SER A 110 9.60 -3.71 23.54
CA SER A 110 8.76 -3.52 22.35
C SER A 110 7.61 -4.53 22.43
N LEU A 111 6.37 -4.05 22.51
CA LEU A 111 5.16 -4.85 22.49
C LEU A 111 4.28 -4.32 21.35
N GLY A 112 3.85 -5.21 20.47
CA GLY A 112 3.02 -4.87 19.33
C GLY A 112 2.03 -5.98 18.99
N ALA A 113 0.96 -5.62 18.28
CA ALA A 113 -0.02 -6.55 17.78
C ALA A 113 -0.38 -6.20 16.34
N ASP A 114 -0.73 -7.22 15.57
CA ASP A 114 -1.35 -7.10 14.25
C ASP A 114 -2.60 -8.00 14.16
N LYS A 115 -3.17 -8.13 12.98
CA LYS A 115 -4.41 -8.90 12.75
C LYS A 115 -4.33 -10.38 13.12
N SER A 116 -3.12 -10.93 13.26
CA SER A 116 -2.89 -12.37 13.48
C SER A 116 -1.75 -12.66 14.44
N SER A 117 -1.10 -11.66 15.01
CA SER A 117 0.02 -11.88 15.92
C SER A 117 0.11 -10.85 17.05
N ILE A 118 0.78 -11.24 18.13
CA ILE A 118 1.23 -10.34 19.21
C ILE A 118 2.68 -10.66 19.49
N SER A 119 3.54 -9.65 19.48
CA SER A 119 4.97 -9.81 19.69
C SER A 119 5.48 -8.98 20.87
N LEU A 120 6.36 -9.56 21.67
CA LEU A 120 7.06 -8.91 22.79
C LEU A 120 8.56 -9.13 22.64
N SER A 121 9.35 -8.08 22.81
CA SER A 121 10.81 -8.19 22.97
C SER A 121 11.27 -7.29 24.13
N CYS A 122 12.03 -7.88 25.06
CA CYS A 122 12.52 -7.16 26.23
C CYS A 122 13.85 -7.72 26.75
N LEU A 123 14.46 -7.03 27.70
CA LEU A 123 15.58 -7.59 28.46
C LEU A 123 15.08 -8.71 29.39
N THR A 124 15.88 -9.76 29.56
CA THR A 124 15.53 -10.93 30.41
C THR A 124 15.10 -10.53 31.82
N LYS A 125 15.75 -9.52 32.43
CA LYS A 125 15.38 -9.01 33.77
C LYS A 125 13.98 -8.38 33.85
N HIS A 126 13.38 -8.04 32.72
CA HIS A 126 12.03 -7.45 32.61
C HIS A 126 11.00 -8.42 32.01
N MET A 127 11.38 -9.67 31.79
CA MET A 127 10.56 -10.68 31.12
C MET A 127 9.19 -10.88 31.81
N ASP A 128 9.18 -11.00 33.13
CA ASP A 128 7.95 -11.17 33.92
C ASP A 128 6.98 -9.98 33.69
N LYS A 129 7.49 -8.76 33.78
CA LYS A 129 6.70 -7.54 33.54
C LYS A 129 6.23 -7.46 32.08
N GLY A 130 7.10 -7.79 31.12
CA GLY A 130 6.76 -7.80 29.70
C GLY A 130 5.64 -8.80 29.39
N LEU A 131 5.74 -10.04 29.90
CA LEU A 131 4.71 -11.06 29.73
C LEU A 131 3.39 -10.69 30.42
N SER A 132 3.46 -10.03 31.58
CA SER A 132 2.27 -9.48 32.24
C SER A 132 1.54 -8.45 31.34
N LEU A 133 2.28 -7.58 30.63
CA LEU A 133 1.69 -6.63 29.69
C LEU A 133 1.14 -7.33 28.43
N MET A 134 1.91 -8.27 27.86
CA MET A 134 1.49 -9.04 26.67
C MET A 134 0.23 -9.86 26.95
N SER A 135 0.17 -10.53 28.11
CA SER A 135 -1.02 -11.31 28.49
C SER A 135 -2.23 -10.41 28.78
N ASP A 136 -2.03 -9.23 29.35
CA ASP A 136 -3.12 -8.29 29.61
C ASP A 136 -3.69 -7.74 28.28
N VAL A 137 -2.83 -7.39 27.33
CA VAL A 137 -3.23 -7.00 25.96
C VAL A 137 -4.00 -8.14 25.27
N LEU A 138 -3.50 -9.38 25.37
CA LEU A 138 -4.14 -10.55 24.75
C LEU A 138 -5.46 -10.94 25.41
N LEU A 139 -5.59 -10.88 26.72
CA LEU A 139 -6.74 -11.46 27.44
C LEU A 139 -7.79 -10.42 27.83
N ASN A 140 -7.41 -9.17 27.93
CA ASN A 140 -8.22 -8.10 28.49
C ASN A 140 -8.36 -6.87 27.57
N ALA A 141 -8.12 -7.01 26.26
CA ALA A 141 -8.34 -5.90 25.30
C ALA A 141 -9.73 -5.27 25.50
N ASN A 142 -9.79 -3.95 25.52
CA ASN A 142 -11.02 -3.22 25.86
C ASN A 142 -11.70 -2.53 24.67
N PHE A 143 -10.97 -2.26 23.59
CA PHE A 143 -11.48 -1.60 22.38
C PHE A 143 -12.29 -0.31 22.68
N PRO A 144 -11.70 0.73 23.32
CA PRO A 144 -12.44 1.95 23.66
C PRO A 144 -13.04 2.61 22.41
N GLN A 145 -14.26 3.14 22.50
CA GLN A 145 -14.94 3.81 21.37
C GLN A 145 -14.11 4.98 20.81
N SER A 146 -13.50 5.77 21.69
CA SER A 146 -12.65 6.91 21.29
C SER A 146 -11.45 6.46 20.45
N GLU A 147 -10.82 5.34 20.80
CA GLU A 147 -9.71 4.78 20.05
C GLU A 147 -10.15 4.15 18.73
N PHE A 148 -11.31 3.49 18.72
CA PHE A 148 -11.92 3.01 17.48
C PHE A 148 -12.16 4.17 16.50
N ASP A 149 -12.76 5.25 16.94
CA ASP A 149 -13.04 6.42 16.11
C ASP A 149 -11.73 7.08 15.62
N ARG A 150 -10.72 7.18 16.49
CA ARG A 150 -9.40 7.72 16.17
C ARG A 150 -8.69 6.88 15.10
N ILE A 151 -8.62 5.55 15.27
CA ILE A 151 -7.97 4.64 14.31
C ILE A 151 -8.73 4.63 12.98
N LYS A 152 -10.07 4.62 13.02
CA LYS A 152 -10.88 4.71 11.80
C LYS A 152 -10.55 5.98 10.99
N LYS A 153 -10.46 7.15 11.63
CA LYS A 153 -10.06 8.39 10.98
C LYS A 153 -8.63 8.34 10.45
N GLN A 154 -7.70 7.78 11.22
CA GLN A 154 -6.31 7.61 10.77
C GLN A 154 -6.23 6.73 9.53
N ASN A 155 -6.99 5.63 9.47
CA ASN A 155 -7.06 4.77 8.29
C ASN A 155 -7.65 5.50 7.09
N VAL A 156 -8.72 6.30 7.26
CA VAL A 156 -9.27 7.13 6.17
C VAL A 156 -8.21 8.09 5.64
N SER A 157 -7.45 8.75 6.53
CA SER A 157 -6.36 9.66 6.11
C SER A 157 -5.25 8.91 5.36
N SER A 158 -4.90 7.70 5.80
CA SER A 158 -3.91 6.86 5.13
C SER A 158 -4.37 6.41 3.74
N LEU A 159 -5.68 6.16 3.56
CA LEU A 159 -6.26 5.82 2.25
C LEU A 159 -6.16 6.98 1.25
N LEU A 160 -6.27 8.23 1.71
CA LEU A 160 -6.07 9.40 0.84
C LEU A 160 -4.64 9.43 0.28
N SER A 161 -3.64 9.12 1.11
CA SER A 161 -2.25 8.99 0.65
C SER A 161 -2.06 7.79 -0.28
N ALA A 162 -2.69 6.66 0.02
CA ALA A 162 -2.63 5.45 -0.80
C ALA A 162 -3.21 5.66 -2.21
N LYS A 163 -4.26 6.49 -2.35
CA LYS A 163 -4.83 6.88 -3.66
C LYS A 163 -3.86 7.67 -4.54
N SER A 164 -2.82 8.26 -3.98
CA SER A 164 -1.80 9.00 -4.74
C SER A 164 -0.53 8.20 -4.98
N ASP A 165 -0.37 7.03 -4.37
CA ASP A 165 0.79 6.15 -4.54
C ASP A 165 0.57 5.11 -5.65
N ALA A 166 1.30 5.27 -6.76
CA ALA A 166 1.16 4.39 -7.92
C ALA A 166 1.54 2.93 -7.64
N GLY A 167 2.48 2.69 -6.73
CA GLY A 167 2.89 1.34 -6.31
C GLY A 167 1.76 0.63 -5.57
N THR A 168 1.12 1.33 -4.63
CA THR A 168 -0.05 0.82 -3.90
C THR A 168 -1.22 0.52 -4.83
N MET A 169 -1.54 1.43 -5.76
CA MET A 169 -2.57 1.19 -6.78
C MET A 169 -2.28 -0.07 -7.61
N ALA A 170 -1.02 -0.24 -8.06
CA ALA A 170 -0.61 -1.42 -8.83
C ALA A 170 -0.70 -2.71 -8.01
N GLN A 171 -0.35 -2.67 -6.73
CA GLN A 171 -0.49 -3.81 -5.82
C GLN A 171 -1.96 -4.17 -5.59
N ASN A 172 -2.84 -3.19 -5.34
CA ASN A 172 -4.27 -3.40 -5.20
C ASN A 172 -4.87 -4.06 -6.45
N ALA A 173 -4.54 -3.53 -7.63
CA ALA A 173 -4.96 -4.12 -8.91
C ALA A 173 -4.42 -5.56 -9.07
N THR A 174 -3.15 -5.80 -8.71
CA THR A 174 -2.53 -7.13 -8.81
C THR A 174 -3.28 -8.18 -7.99
N VAL A 175 -3.58 -7.89 -6.72
CA VAL A 175 -4.27 -8.88 -5.87
C VAL A 175 -5.73 -9.08 -6.28
N LYS A 176 -6.43 -8.02 -6.67
CA LYS A 176 -7.82 -8.10 -7.17
C LYS A 176 -7.95 -8.96 -8.43
N ILE A 177 -7.02 -8.80 -9.36
CA ILE A 177 -7.05 -9.47 -10.65
C ILE A 177 -6.56 -10.92 -10.55
N ASN A 178 -5.49 -11.17 -9.78
CA ASN A 178 -4.96 -12.52 -9.60
C ASN A 178 -5.85 -13.38 -8.69
N PHE A 179 -6.53 -12.78 -7.71
CA PHE A 179 -7.23 -13.50 -6.66
C PHE A 179 -8.65 -12.93 -6.41
N PRO A 180 -9.57 -12.98 -7.40
CA PRO A 180 -10.93 -12.50 -7.20
C PRO A 180 -11.66 -13.35 -6.13
N ASN A 181 -12.43 -12.70 -5.25
CA ASN A 181 -13.15 -13.33 -4.14
C ASN A 181 -12.24 -14.15 -3.22
N HIS A 182 -11.10 -13.58 -2.88
CA HIS A 182 -10.07 -14.16 -2.04
C HIS A 182 -9.70 -13.16 -0.92
N PRO A 183 -9.26 -13.59 0.29
CA PRO A 183 -8.80 -12.66 1.32
C PRO A 183 -7.73 -11.67 0.87
N PHE A 184 -6.88 -12.02 -0.10
CA PHE A 184 -5.91 -11.08 -0.69
C PHE A 184 -6.55 -9.93 -1.45
N SER A 185 -7.74 -10.14 -2.01
CA SER A 185 -8.49 -9.11 -2.74
C SER A 185 -9.35 -8.20 -1.86
N ASP A 186 -9.33 -8.41 -0.54
CA ASP A 186 -9.96 -7.51 0.42
C ASP A 186 -9.14 -6.24 0.59
N VAL A 187 -9.30 -5.32 -0.35
CA VAL A 187 -8.64 -4.02 -0.32
C VAL A 187 -9.50 -3.05 0.48
N MET A 188 -8.92 -2.50 1.54
CA MET A 188 -9.55 -1.48 2.38
C MET A 188 -9.88 -0.24 1.56
N SER A 189 -11.08 0.31 1.73
CA SER A 189 -11.56 1.55 1.13
C SER A 189 -12.33 2.39 2.16
N GLU A 190 -12.65 3.63 1.83
CA GLU A 190 -13.49 4.48 2.71
C GLU A 190 -14.87 3.84 2.93
N GLU A 191 -15.44 3.23 1.90
CA GLU A 191 -16.73 2.54 1.98
C GLU A 191 -16.65 1.35 2.94
N THR A 192 -15.65 0.46 2.78
CA THR A 192 -15.51 -0.72 3.63
C THR A 192 -15.24 -0.33 5.08
N LEU A 193 -14.40 0.69 5.33
CA LEU A 193 -14.16 1.22 6.67
C LEU A 193 -15.43 1.77 7.31
N ASN A 194 -16.28 2.45 6.54
CA ASN A 194 -17.53 2.99 7.05
C ASN A 194 -18.51 1.90 7.50
N ASN A 195 -18.46 0.72 6.88
CA ASN A 195 -19.26 -0.44 7.24
C ASN A 195 -18.78 -1.19 8.48
N ILE A 196 -17.57 -0.89 8.99
CA ILE A 196 -17.03 -1.53 10.19
C ILE A 196 -17.52 -0.81 11.43
N SER A 197 -18.13 -1.56 12.35
CA SER A 197 -18.49 -1.13 13.69
C SER A 197 -17.47 -1.62 14.74
N ARG A 198 -17.49 -1.02 15.93
CA ARG A 198 -16.69 -1.50 17.07
C ARG A 198 -17.06 -2.93 17.46
N GLU A 199 -18.32 -3.27 17.38
CA GLU A 199 -18.86 -4.61 17.68
C GLU A 199 -18.32 -5.67 16.71
N ASP A 200 -18.10 -5.31 15.45
CA ASP A 200 -17.44 -6.18 14.48
C ASP A 200 -15.99 -6.49 14.90
N VAL A 201 -15.26 -5.47 15.35
CA VAL A 201 -13.88 -5.64 15.86
C VAL A 201 -13.84 -6.58 17.07
N VAL A 202 -14.74 -6.39 18.03
CA VAL A 202 -14.84 -7.27 19.22
C VAL A 202 -15.16 -8.71 18.82
N SER A 203 -16.08 -8.88 17.87
CA SER A 203 -16.47 -10.18 17.35
C SER A 203 -15.32 -10.87 16.61
N PHE A 204 -14.61 -10.13 15.76
CA PHE A 204 -13.42 -10.63 15.06
C PHE A 204 -12.35 -11.09 16.05
N TYR A 205 -12.00 -10.25 17.00
CA TYR A 205 -11.02 -10.58 18.03
C TYR A 205 -11.39 -11.87 18.79
N SER A 206 -12.62 -11.96 19.27
CA SER A 206 -13.10 -13.12 20.04
C SER A 206 -13.09 -14.42 19.22
N ALA A 207 -13.29 -14.33 17.90
CA ALA A 207 -13.33 -15.47 17.02
C ALA A 207 -11.94 -15.92 16.53
N ASN A 208 -10.97 -15.01 16.43
CA ASN A 208 -9.69 -15.30 15.79
C ASN A 208 -8.52 -15.39 16.78
N PHE A 209 -8.59 -14.71 17.94
CA PHE A 209 -7.55 -14.78 18.95
C PHE A 209 -7.86 -15.92 19.93
N THR A 210 -7.46 -17.14 19.54
CA THR A 210 -7.73 -18.38 20.30
C THR A 210 -6.44 -19.15 20.53
N PRO A 211 -6.29 -19.89 21.66
CA PRO A 211 -5.07 -20.63 21.97
C PRO A 211 -4.88 -21.85 21.09
N THR A 212 -5.97 -22.52 20.73
CA THR A 212 -5.93 -23.74 19.90
C THR A 212 -5.35 -23.42 18.52
N GLY A 213 -4.35 -24.18 18.09
CA GLY A 213 -3.67 -24.00 16.81
C GLY A 213 -2.71 -22.79 16.75
N SER A 214 -2.62 -21.99 17.83
CA SER A 214 -1.67 -20.89 17.89
C SER A 214 -0.24 -21.39 18.13
N TYR A 215 0.73 -20.62 17.63
CA TYR A 215 2.15 -20.89 17.76
C TYR A 215 2.81 -19.77 18.55
N LEU A 216 3.49 -20.11 19.64
CA LEU A 216 4.30 -19.16 20.40
C LEU A 216 5.79 -19.44 20.14
N VAL A 217 6.44 -18.56 19.41
CA VAL A 217 7.87 -18.63 19.13
C VAL A 217 8.61 -17.86 20.23
N VAL A 218 9.49 -18.54 20.96
CA VAL A 218 10.29 -17.96 22.06
C VAL A 218 11.76 -18.05 21.69
N VAL A 219 12.45 -16.91 21.69
CA VAL A 219 13.87 -16.83 21.33
C VAL A 219 14.62 -15.96 22.33
N GLY A 220 15.72 -16.45 22.87
CA GLY A 220 16.60 -15.64 23.69
C GLY A 220 17.12 -16.31 24.95
N ASP A 221 17.45 -15.47 25.94
CA ASP A 221 18.07 -15.87 27.21
C ASP A 221 17.03 -16.41 28.19
N ILE A 222 16.52 -17.58 27.89
CA ILE A 222 15.53 -18.35 28.66
C ILE A 222 15.69 -19.84 28.34
N ASN A 223 15.52 -20.71 29.33
CA ASN A 223 15.55 -22.15 29.15
C ASN A 223 14.13 -22.76 29.08
N ARG A 224 14.08 -24.07 28.76
CA ARG A 224 12.83 -24.83 28.64
C ARG A 224 11.95 -24.75 29.88
N GLN A 225 12.50 -25.00 31.07
CA GLN A 225 11.74 -25.01 32.31
C GLN A 225 11.11 -23.64 32.62
N GLN A 226 11.90 -22.59 32.44
CA GLN A 226 11.43 -21.21 32.60
C GLN A 226 10.34 -20.88 31.59
N THR A 227 10.53 -21.25 30.31
CA THR A 227 9.55 -21.01 29.26
C THR A 227 8.20 -21.67 29.59
N GLU A 228 8.23 -22.93 29.98
CA GLU A 228 7.01 -23.69 30.33
C GLU A 228 6.29 -23.06 31.53
N ALA A 229 7.03 -22.70 32.57
CA ALA A 229 6.47 -22.05 33.75
C ALA A 229 5.82 -20.69 33.40
N MET A 230 6.51 -19.84 32.60
CA MET A 230 6.01 -18.52 32.20
C MET A 230 4.79 -18.62 31.27
N VAL A 231 4.85 -19.50 30.26
CA VAL A 231 3.73 -19.68 29.33
C VAL A 231 2.49 -20.16 30.08
N ASN A 232 2.62 -21.13 31.01
CA ASN A 232 1.50 -21.60 31.82
C ASN A 232 0.97 -20.50 32.75
N ALA A 233 1.84 -19.70 33.36
CA ALA A 233 1.43 -18.63 34.27
C ALA A 233 0.63 -17.51 33.56
N TYR A 234 1.08 -17.07 32.38
CA TYR A 234 0.51 -15.94 31.68
C TYR A 234 -0.58 -16.31 30.65
N PHE A 235 -0.46 -17.46 30.00
CA PHE A 235 -1.37 -17.87 28.93
C PHE A 235 -2.19 -19.13 29.25
N GLY A 236 -1.90 -19.84 30.34
CA GLY A 236 -2.58 -21.11 30.67
C GLY A 236 -4.09 -20.98 30.91
N LYS A 237 -4.59 -19.80 31.28
CA LYS A 237 -6.01 -19.48 31.43
C LYS A 237 -6.67 -18.96 30.16
N TRP A 238 -5.92 -18.78 29.10
CA TRP A 238 -6.47 -18.32 27.83
C TRP A 238 -7.35 -19.42 27.22
N THR A 239 -8.59 -19.08 26.95
CA THR A 239 -9.59 -19.97 26.35
C THR A 239 -10.11 -19.34 25.07
N GLY A 240 -10.61 -20.14 24.15
CA GLY A 240 -11.17 -19.65 22.88
C GLY A 240 -11.95 -20.74 22.15
N GLY A 241 -12.52 -20.35 21.04
CA GLY A 241 -13.23 -21.22 20.11
C GLY A 241 -12.31 -22.11 19.26
N PRO A 242 -12.89 -22.88 18.35
CA PRO A 242 -12.13 -23.63 17.36
C PRO A 242 -11.39 -22.69 16.39
N VAL A 243 -10.29 -23.17 15.84
CA VAL A 243 -9.56 -22.49 14.77
C VAL A 243 -10.45 -22.42 13.54
N PHE A 244 -10.49 -21.26 12.92
CA PHE A 244 -11.11 -21.12 11.60
C PHE A 244 -10.15 -21.66 10.54
N THR A 245 -10.65 -22.59 9.73
CA THR A 245 -9.92 -23.16 8.61
C THR A 245 -10.81 -23.11 7.38
N GLU A 246 -10.41 -22.32 6.39
CA GLU A 246 -11.09 -22.26 5.09
C GLU A 246 -10.03 -22.26 4.00
N GLN A 247 -10.23 -23.09 2.98
CA GLN A 247 -9.37 -23.03 1.82
C GLN A 247 -9.85 -21.89 0.91
N PRO A 248 -9.06 -20.84 0.73
CA PRO A 248 -9.44 -19.74 -0.15
C PRO A 248 -9.52 -20.21 -1.61
N ASN A 249 -10.22 -19.44 -2.44
CA ASN A 249 -10.32 -19.70 -3.87
C ASN A 249 -8.92 -19.72 -4.51
N ALA A 250 -8.74 -20.56 -5.52
CA ALA A 250 -7.52 -20.55 -6.33
C ALA A 250 -7.36 -19.23 -7.09
N GLY A 251 -6.13 -18.91 -7.46
CA GLY A 251 -5.83 -17.77 -8.32
C GLY A 251 -6.55 -17.86 -9.68
N SER A 252 -6.88 -16.72 -10.24
CA SER A 252 -7.58 -16.61 -11.54
C SER A 252 -6.58 -16.52 -12.69
N TYR A 253 -6.63 -17.50 -13.58
CA TYR A 253 -5.78 -17.55 -14.77
C TYR A 253 -6.51 -16.92 -15.96
N THR A 254 -5.81 -16.07 -16.73
CA THR A 254 -6.33 -15.46 -17.95
C THR A 254 -6.02 -16.33 -19.18
N LYS A 255 -6.89 -16.24 -20.21
CA LYS A 255 -6.62 -16.78 -21.54
C LYS A 255 -6.24 -15.63 -22.47
N GLY A 256 -4.99 -15.61 -22.90
CA GLY A 256 -4.40 -14.44 -23.53
C GLY A 256 -3.93 -13.40 -22.49
N ASN A 257 -3.14 -12.45 -22.92
CA ASN A 257 -2.73 -11.35 -22.04
C ASN A 257 -3.94 -10.43 -21.80
N ARG A 258 -4.11 -10.01 -20.56
CA ARG A 258 -5.13 -9.07 -20.10
C ARG A 258 -4.43 -7.81 -19.61
N VAL A 259 -4.78 -6.67 -20.18
CA VAL A 259 -4.26 -5.37 -19.75
C VAL A 259 -5.24 -4.69 -18.82
N VAL A 260 -4.72 -4.24 -17.70
CA VAL A 260 -5.48 -3.51 -16.67
C VAL A 260 -4.80 -2.16 -16.46
N PHE A 261 -5.57 -1.10 -16.50
CA PHE A 261 -5.08 0.26 -16.37
C PHE A 261 -5.71 0.97 -15.17
N VAL A 262 -4.87 1.59 -14.34
CA VAL A 262 -5.29 2.51 -13.29
C VAL A 262 -4.80 3.90 -13.66
N LYS A 263 -5.73 4.81 -13.86
CA LYS A 263 -5.40 6.19 -14.26
C LYS A 263 -4.77 6.95 -13.10
N LYS A 264 -3.59 7.53 -13.33
CA LYS A 264 -2.90 8.45 -12.42
C LYS A 264 -2.54 9.74 -13.16
N PRO A 265 -3.40 10.77 -13.10
CA PRO A 265 -3.15 12.04 -13.77
C PRO A 265 -1.82 12.67 -13.33
N GLY A 266 -1.10 13.29 -14.25
CA GLY A 266 0.16 13.96 -13.97
C GLY A 266 1.35 13.03 -13.68
N ALA A 267 1.17 11.71 -13.73
CA ALA A 267 2.28 10.79 -13.54
C ALA A 267 3.30 10.92 -14.68
N VAL A 268 4.58 11.16 -14.34
CA VAL A 268 5.70 11.24 -15.30
C VAL A 268 6.31 9.88 -15.59
N GLN A 269 5.97 8.88 -14.77
CA GLN A 269 6.34 7.47 -14.92
C GLN A 269 5.13 6.59 -14.74
N SER A 270 5.12 5.45 -15.44
CA SER A 270 4.15 4.39 -15.23
C SER A 270 4.72 3.31 -14.33
N VAL A 271 3.95 2.81 -13.37
CA VAL A 271 4.24 1.55 -12.67
C VAL A 271 3.68 0.42 -13.52
N VAL A 272 4.51 -0.56 -13.85
CA VAL A 272 4.12 -1.72 -14.64
C VAL A 272 4.40 -2.99 -13.85
N TYR A 273 3.42 -3.88 -13.74
CA TYR A 273 3.60 -5.26 -13.31
C TYR A 273 3.04 -6.24 -14.34
N VAL A 274 3.86 -7.18 -14.78
CA VAL A 274 3.43 -8.37 -15.51
C VAL A 274 3.33 -9.49 -14.49
N THR A 275 2.14 -10.02 -14.25
CA THR A 275 1.85 -10.91 -13.13
C THR A 275 0.89 -12.03 -13.50
N PHE A 276 0.97 -13.14 -12.77
CA PHE A 276 0.05 -14.27 -12.88
C PHE A 276 0.08 -15.11 -11.61
N PRO A 277 -1.03 -15.78 -11.23
CA PRO A 277 -1.05 -16.73 -10.13
C PRO A 277 -0.23 -17.98 -10.48
N ILE A 278 0.26 -18.67 -9.44
CA ILE A 278 1.01 -19.92 -9.55
C ILE A 278 0.38 -20.92 -8.58
N ASP A 279 0.15 -22.14 -9.06
CA ASP A 279 -0.27 -23.24 -8.18
C ASP A 279 0.96 -23.85 -7.51
N MET A 280 1.31 -23.30 -6.34
CA MET A 280 2.45 -23.73 -5.54
C MET A 280 2.22 -23.40 -4.07
N LYS A 281 2.68 -24.28 -3.19
CA LYS A 281 2.65 -24.08 -1.74
C LYS A 281 4.05 -24.17 -1.15
N THR A 282 4.22 -23.65 0.05
CA THR A 282 5.47 -23.76 0.81
C THR A 282 5.84 -25.22 1.00
N GLY A 283 7.08 -25.56 0.66
CA GLY A 283 7.59 -26.93 0.76
C GLY A 283 7.40 -27.80 -0.48
N ASP A 284 6.73 -27.31 -1.52
CA ASP A 284 6.67 -28.00 -2.80
C ASP A 284 8.10 -28.27 -3.32
N LYS A 285 8.32 -29.46 -3.91
CA LYS A 285 9.62 -29.85 -4.48
C LYS A 285 10.13 -28.89 -5.55
N ASN A 286 9.21 -28.25 -6.28
CA ASN A 286 9.51 -27.31 -7.35
C ASN A 286 9.80 -25.88 -6.82
N GLN A 287 9.55 -25.61 -5.55
CA GLN A 287 9.74 -24.26 -4.96
C GLN A 287 11.19 -23.78 -5.09
N LEU A 288 12.18 -24.61 -4.76
CA LEU A 288 13.57 -24.19 -4.78
C LEU A 288 14.10 -23.94 -6.20
N PRO A 289 13.91 -24.84 -7.18
CA PRO A 289 14.27 -24.57 -8.57
C PRO A 289 13.56 -23.33 -9.14
N LEU A 290 12.30 -23.12 -8.82
CA LEU A 290 11.56 -21.90 -9.23
C LEU A 290 12.11 -20.64 -8.57
N THR A 291 12.56 -20.73 -7.31
CA THR A 291 13.22 -19.60 -6.62
C THR A 291 14.57 -19.27 -7.28
N VAL A 292 15.33 -20.27 -7.73
CA VAL A 292 16.57 -20.07 -8.51
C VAL A 292 16.26 -19.39 -9.84
N LEU A 293 15.23 -19.85 -10.56
CA LEU A 293 14.77 -19.21 -11.79
C LEU A 293 14.45 -17.73 -11.56
N ASN A 294 13.65 -17.42 -10.55
CA ASN A 294 13.33 -16.03 -10.20
C ASN A 294 14.57 -15.21 -9.86
N GLY A 295 15.56 -15.82 -9.17
CA GLY A 295 16.84 -15.19 -8.86
C GLY A 295 17.64 -14.80 -10.11
N ILE A 296 17.56 -15.59 -11.18
CA ILE A 296 18.19 -15.30 -12.47
C ILE A 296 17.40 -14.22 -13.23
N LEU A 297 16.08 -14.30 -13.21
CA LEU A 297 15.22 -13.41 -13.98
C LEU A 297 15.27 -11.97 -13.47
N GLY A 298 14.97 -11.74 -12.18
CA GLY A 298 14.86 -10.39 -11.62
C GLY A 298 14.95 -10.31 -10.10
N GLY A 299 14.99 -11.45 -9.39
CA GLY A 299 15.03 -11.49 -7.93
C GLY A 299 16.42 -11.41 -7.31
N GLY A 300 17.48 -11.51 -8.10
CA GLY A 300 18.88 -11.60 -7.64
C GLY A 300 19.64 -10.27 -7.59
N GLY A 301 19.00 -9.13 -7.86
CA GLY A 301 19.64 -7.81 -7.85
C GLY A 301 20.18 -7.37 -9.23
N PHE A 302 21.28 -6.61 -9.26
CA PHE A 302 21.75 -5.93 -10.48
C PHE A 302 22.22 -6.86 -11.63
N GLY A 303 22.66 -8.06 -11.33
CA GLY A 303 23.13 -9.02 -12.34
C GLY A 303 22.04 -9.83 -13.04
N THR A 304 20.77 -9.55 -12.77
CA THR A 304 19.63 -10.31 -13.31
C THR A 304 19.27 -9.90 -14.73
N ARG A 305 18.58 -10.78 -15.48
CA ARG A 305 18.20 -10.53 -16.88
C ARG A 305 17.37 -9.25 -17.06
N LEU A 306 16.35 -9.05 -16.20
CA LEU A 306 15.52 -7.85 -16.27
C LEU A 306 16.32 -6.57 -16.01
N MET A 307 17.24 -6.59 -15.04
CA MET A 307 18.09 -5.44 -14.77
C MET A 307 19.05 -5.15 -15.91
N GLN A 308 19.71 -6.17 -16.45
CA GLN A 308 20.62 -6.00 -17.59
C GLN A 308 19.89 -5.46 -18.82
N ASN A 309 18.74 -6.04 -19.18
CA ASN A 309 17.98 -5.60 -20.35
C ASN A 309 17.40 -4.19 -20.18
N LEU A 310 16.61 -3.95 -19.13
CA LEU A 310 15.77 -2.75 -19.02
C LEU A 310 16.50 -1.54 -18.42
N ARG A 311 17.48 -1.79 -17.54
CA ARG A 311 18.25 -0.72 -16.92
C ARG A 311 19.58 -0.46 -17.65
N GLU A 312 20.45 -1.50 -17.77
CA GLU A 312 21.81 -1.31 -18.28
C GLU A 312 21.82 -1.10 -19.80
N ASP A 313 21.13 -1.96 -20.57
CA ASP A 313 21.17 -1.91 -22.03
C ASP A 313 20.25 -0.80 -22.60
N LYS A 314 19.07 -0.63 -22.05
CA LYS A 314 18.02 0.24 -22.63
C LYS A 314 17.78 1.54 -21.86
N ALA A 315 18.22 1.63 -20.61
CA ALA A 315 18.01 2.80 -19.74
C ALA A 315 16.53 3.24 -19.62
N TYR A 316 15.58 2.28 -19.62
CA TYR A 316 14.15 2.56 -19.52
C TYR A 316 13.71 2.84 -18.09
N THR A 317 14.48 2.37 -17.10
CA THR A 317 14.17 2.41 -15.68
C THR A 317 15.43 2.46 -14.81
N TYR A 318 15.29 2.89 -13.56
CA TYR A 318 16.31 2.67 -12.51
C TYR A 318 16.32 1.25 -11.97
N GLY A 319 15.26 0.45 -12.19
CA GLY A 319 15.21 -0.93 -11.80
C GLY A 319 13.96 -1.66 -12.28
N CYS A 320 14.18 -2.90 -12.76
CA CYS A 320 13.13 -3.85 -13.08
C CYS A 320 13.43 -5.16 -12.37
N TYR A 321 12.49 -5.60 -11.56
CA TYR A 321 12.67 -6.75 -10.67
C TYR A 321 11.59 -7.79 -10.92
N SER A 322 11.85 -9.01 -10.43
CA SER A 322 10.81 -10.03 -10.32
C SER A 322 10.69 -10.54 -8.88
N SER A 323 9.49 -10.87 -8.48
CA SER A 323 9.18 -11.45 -7.17
C SER A 323 8.34 -12.71 -7.34
N LEU A 324 8.67 -13.70 -6.52
CA LEU A 324 7.93 -14.95 -6.39
C LEU A 324 7.35 -14.97 -4.98
N ASN A 325 6.04 -14.82 -4.88
CA ASN A 325 5.31 -14.84 -3.62
C ASN A 325 4.68 -16.21 -3.44
N ILE A 326 5.17 -16.99 -2.47
CA ILE A 326 4.66 -18.34 -2.17
C ILE A 326 4.11 -18.33 -0.77
N THR A 327 2.81 -18.57 -0.64
CA THR A 327 2.10 -18.68 0.64
C THR A 327 1.19 -19.90 0.64
N GLU A 328 0.61 -20.23 1.79
CA GLU A 328 -0.38 -21.30 1.90
C GLU A 328 -1.70 -20.96 1.25
N ASP A 329 -2.06 -19.67 1.28
CA ASP A 329 -3.36 -19.18 0.84
C ASP A 329 -3.41 -18.87 -0.65
N GLY A 330 -2.26 -18.62 -1.29
CA GLY A 330 -2.16 -18.34 -2.73
C GLY A 330 -0.75 -17.90 -3.11
N SER A 331 -0.35 -18.20 -4.33
CA SER A 331 0.99 -17.85 -4.81
C SER A 331 0.93 -17.17 -6.17
N TRP A 332 1.83 -16.23 -6.39
CA TRP A 332 1.90 -15.50 -7.66
C TRP A 332 3.33 -15.05 -8.00
N MET A 333 3.53 -14.86 -9.27
CA MET A 333 4.71 -14.23 -9.85
C MET A 333 4.37 -12.80 -10.27
N SER A 334 5.33 -11.89 -10.08
CA SER A 334 5.22 -10.51 -10.56
C SER A 334 6.58 -10.03 -11.06
N ALA A 335 6.61 -9.35 -12.21
CA ALA A 335 7.82 -8.71 -12.73
C ALA A 335 7.50 -7.30 -13.21
N GLY A 336 8.34 -6.32 -12.89
CA GLY A 336 8.10 -4.94 -13.28
C GLY A 336 8.93 -3.91 -12.54
N GLY A 337 8.49 -2.67 -12.65
CA GLY A 337 9.16 -1.49 -12.08
C GLY A 337 8.50 -0.20 -12.54
N ASN A 338 9.22 0.91 -12.36
CA ASN A 338 8.78 2.25 -12.76
C ASN A 338 9.47 2.63 -14.08
N PHE A 339 8.71 3.01 -15.09
CA PHE A 339 9.21 3.32 -16.43
C PHE A 339 8.76 4.71 -16.87
N GLN A 340 9.59 5.42 -17.62
CA GLN A 340 9.17 6.67 -18.25
C GLN A 340 7.98 6.41 -19.18
N ASN A 341 7.00 7.33 -19.21
CA ASN A 341 5.78 7.17 -20.02
C ASN A 341 6.08 6.90 -21.49
N ALA A 342 7.11 7.54 -22.05
CA ALA A 342 7.50 7.37 -23.44
C ALA A 342 7.87 5.93 -23.83
N VAL A 343 8.36 5.13 -22.89
CA VAL A 343 8.88 3.77 -23.12
C VAL A 343 8.10 2.68 -22.38
N THR A 344 6.94 3.01 -21.78
CA THR A 344 6.11 2.07 -21.02
C THR A 344 5.75 0.83 -21.82
N ASP A 345 5.29 0.98 -23.04
CA ASP A 345 4.94 -0.11 -23.94
C ASP A 345 6.16 -0.94 -24.36
N SER A 346 7.28 -0.30 -24.65
CA SER A 346 8.54 -0.99 -24.96
C SER A 346 9.07 -1.77 -23.76
N ALA A 347 8.89 -1.27 -22.53
CA ALA A 347 9.28 -1.97 -21.32
C ALA A 347 8.45 -3.26 -21.11
N ILE A 348 7.13 -3.20 -21.32
CA ILE A 348 6.25 -4.37 -21.28
C ILE A 348 6.72 -5.43 -22.28
N GLU A 349 7.00 -5.02 -23.51
CA GLU A 349 7.49 -5.92 -24.57
C GLU A 349 8.79 -6.61 -24.15
N GLN A 350 9.73 -5.90 -23.55
CA GLN A 350 10.98 -6.47 -23.07
C GLN A 350 10.80 -7.43 -21.89
N ILE A 351 9.89 -7.15 -20.95
CA ILE A 351 9.57 -8.10 -19.86
C ILE A 351 9.01 -9.40 -20.44
N LEU A 352 8.04 -9.31 -21.36
CA LEU A 352 7.46 -10.46 -22.02
C LEU A 352 8.49 -11.23 -22.87
N LEU A 353 9.43 -10.54 -23.48
CA LEU A 353 10.55 -11.16 -24.22
C LEU A 353 11.48 -11.94 -23.30
N GLU A 354 11.82 -11.41 -22.11
CA GLU A 354 12.62 -12.15 -21.14
C GLU A 354 11.87 -13.39 -20.60
N PHE A 355 10.55 -13.31 -20.41
CA PHE A 355 9.73 -14.48 -20.10
C PHE A 355 9.75 -15.52 -21.23
N GLN A 356 9.67 -15.07 -22.47
CA GLN A 356 9.78 -15.98 -23.63
C GLN A 356 11.16 -16.62 -23.73
N LYS A 357 12.23 -15.89 -23.54
CA LYS A 357 13.59 -16.42 -23.58
C LYS A 357 13.81 -17.48 -22.49
N ILE A 358 13.43 -17.18 -21.24
CA ILE A 358 13.68 -18.10 -20.13
C ILE A 358 12.87 -19.40 -20.24
N THR A 359 11.74 -19.38 -20.98
CA THR A 359 10.92 -20.58 -21.25
C THR A 359 11.43 -21.42 -22.44
N ASN A 360 12.27 -20.85 -23.31
CA ASN A 360 12.71 -21.52 -24.55
C ASN A 360 14.22 -21.86 -24.57
N GLU A 361 15.00 -21.23 -23.69
CA GLU A 361 16.46 -21.32 -23.72
C GLU A 361 17.00 -21.75 -22.35
N TYR A 362 18.05 -22.56 -22.36
CA TYR A 362 18.81 -22.81 -21.13
C TYR A 362 19.44 -21.54 -20.59
N VAL A 363 19.45 -21.42 -19.27
CA VAL A 363 20.22 -20.37 -18.59
C VAL A 363 21.72 -20.64 -18.75
N LYS A 364 22.52 -19.57 -18.74
CA LYS A 364 23.99 -19.71 -18.81
C LYS A 364 24.52 -20.27 -17.48
N ASP A 365 25.64 -21.01 -17.55
CA ASP A 365 26.28 -21.54 -16.34
C ASP A 365 26.69 -20.44 -15.37
N GLU A 366 27.14 -19.28 -15.89
CA GLU A 366 27.50 -18.13 -15.06
C GLU A 366 26.30 -17.57 -14.31
N GLU A 367 25.13 -17.42 -14.97
CA GLU A 367 23.90 -16.94 -14.33
C GLU A 367 23.44 -17.88 -13.21
N LEU A 368 23.45 -19.19 -13.49
CA LEU A 368 23.05 -20.22 -12.52
C LEU A 368 23.98 -20.25 -11.32
N ASN A 369 25.30 -20.29 -11.57
CA ASN A 369 26.32 -20.38 -10.52
C ASN A 369 26.36 -19.13 -9.65
N LEU A 370 26.24 -17.93 -10.25
CA LEU A 370 26.15 -16.66 -9.53
C LEU A 370 24.93 -16.63 -8.61
N THR A 371 23.77 -17.03 -9.14
CA THR A 371 22.51 -17.06 -8.37
C THR A 371 22.59 -18.04 -7.21
N LYS A 372 23.07 -19.27 -7.43
CA LYS A 372 23.27 -20.27 -6.37
C LYS A 372 24.22 -19.75 -5.29
N THR A 373 25.34 -19.14 -5.69
CA THR A 373 26.33 -18.58 -4.75
C THR A 373 25.71 -17.46 -3.90
N ASN A 374 24.94 -16.55 -4.51
CA ASN A 374 24.26 -15.47 -3.80
C ASN A 374 23.22 -16.00 -2.82
N MET A 375 22.42 -17.00 -3.24
CA MET A 375 21.42 -17.64 -2.39
C MET A 375 22.06 -18.39 -1.22
N ALA A 376 23.14 -19.14 -1.46
CA ALA A 376 23.88 -19.84 -0.42
C ALA A 376 24.48 -18.86 0.61
N GLY A 377 25.08 -17.77 0.14
CA GLY A 377 25.61 -16.71 0.99
C GLY A 377 24.51 -16.00 1.81
N GLY A 378 23.35 -15.73 1.20
CA GLY A 378 22.18 -15.18 1.87
C GLY A 378 21.65 -16.10 2.97
N PHE A 379 21.53 -17.38 2.66
CA PHE A 379 21.10 -18.39 3.63
C PHE A 379 22.08 -18.48 4.81
N ALA A 380 23.38 -18.57 4.55
CA ALA A 380 24.41 -18.64 5.59
C ALA A 380 24.36 -17.41 6.53
N ARG A 381 24.26 -16.20 5.97
CA ARG A 381 24.10 -14.96 6.77
C ARG A 381 22.83 -14.96 7.61
N SER A 382 21.73 -15.53 7.09
CA SER A 382 20.46 -15.56 7.81
C SER A 382 20.54 -16.38 9.11
N LEU A 383 21.42 -17.40 9.17
CA LEU A 383 21.61 -18.26 10.34
C LEU A 383 22.29 -17.57 11.52
N GLU A 384 22.91 -16.40 11.31
CA GLU A 384 23.48 -15.60 12.40
C GLU A 384 22.39 -15.06 13.35
N ARG A 385 21.14 -15.00 12.90
CA ARG A 385 20.00 -14.51 13.68
C ARG A 385 19.27 -15.67 14.34
N PRO A 386 19.18 -15.72 15.68
CA PRO A 386 18.45 -16.77 16.38
C PRO A 386 16.99 -16.90 15.97
N GLN A 387 16.34 -15.76 15.64
CA GLN A 387 14.96 -15.71 15.15
C GLN A 387 14.78 -16.52 13.84
N THR A 388 15.82 -16.60 13.00
CA THR A 388 15.76 -17.40 11.76
C THR A 388 15.60 -18.88 12.09
N ILE A 389 16.32 -19.38 13.10
CA ILE A 389 16.26 -20.79 13.52
C ILE A 389 14.86 -21.12 14.03
N ALA A 390 14.31 -20.26 14.89
CA ALA A 390 12.96 -20.46 15.44
C ALA A 390 11.89 -20.38 14.33
N ARG A 391 12.04 -19.49 13.35
CA ARG A 391 11.16 -19.42 12.17
C ARG A 391 11.25 -20.67 11.30
N PHE A 392 12.44 -21.26 11.16
CA PHE A 392 12.57 -22.54 10.46
C PHE A 392 11.80 -23.65 11.17
N ALA A 393 11.89 -23.73 12.49
CA ALA A 393 11.12 -24.70 13.27
C ALA A 393 9.61 -24.46 13.12
N LEU A 394 9.14 -23.19 13.18
CA LEU A 394 7.75 -22.84 12.93
C LEU A 394 7.30 -23.31 11.53
N ASN A 395 8.08 -23.00 10.48
CA ASN A 395 7.75 -23.39 9.11
C ASN A 395 7.70 -24.91 8.94
N ILE A 396 8.63 -25.65 9.57
CA ILE A 396 8.63 -27.13 9.55
C ILE A 396 7.32 -27.66 10.13
N ILE A 397 6.87 -27.12 11.26
CA ILE A 397 5.67 -27.57 11.93
C ILE A 397 4.42 -27.16 11.16
N LYS A 398 4.32 -25.86 10.82
CA LYS A 398 3.15 -25.28 10.17
C LYS A 398 2.87 -25.90 8.81
N ASN A 399 3.94 -26.14 8.02
CA ASN A 399 3.85 -26.66 6.65
C ASN A 399 4.15 -28.17 6.56
N ASN A 400 4.22 -28.86 7.71
CA ASN A 400 4.52 -30.31 7.78
C ASN A 400 5.73 -30.72 6.93
N LEU A 401 6.83 -29.92 7.00
CA LEU A 401 8.05 -30.16 6.24
C LEU A 401 8.92 -31.26 6.89
N PRO A 402 9.81 -31.90 6.12
CA PRO A 402 10.84 -32.79 6.68
C PRO A 402 11.67 -32.07 7.75
N LYS A 403 12.03 -32.74 8.82
CA LYS A 403 12.82 -32.16 9.93
C LYS A 403 14.16 -31.57 9.46
N ASP A 404 14.77 -32.18 8.46
CA ASP A 404 16.04 -31.78 7.87
C ASP A 404 15.90 -30.79 6.71
N TYR A 405 14.71 -30.23 6.47
CA TYR A 405 14.40 -29.36 5.32
C TYR A 405 15.41 -28.20 5.17
N TYR A 406 15.75 -27.52 6.25
CA TYR A 406 16.71 -26.41 6.21
C TYR A 406 18.16 -26.88 6.35
N GLN A 407 18.41 -28.03 6.98
CA GLN A 407 19.76 -28.61 7.06
C GLN A 407 20.26 -29.08 5.70
N THR A 408 19.37 -29.55 4.83
CA THR A 408 19.67 -30.02 3.47
C THR A 408 19.55 -28.92 2.41
N TYR A 409 19.21 -27.69 2.79
CA TYR A 409 18.94 -26.59 1.85
C TYR A 409 20.09 -26.34 0.88
N LEU A 410 21.34 -26.21 1.36
CA LEU A 410 22.48 -25.96 0.49
C LEU A 410 22.73 -27.12 -0.47
N GLN A 411 22.53 -28.34 -0.02
CA GLN A 411 22.72 -29.54 -0.83
C GLN A 411 21.68 -29.60 -1.97
N ARG A 412 20.40 -29.28 -1.62
CA ARG A 412 19.32 -29.19 -2.62
C ARG A 412 19.55 -28.02 -3.58
N LEU A 413 20.04 -26.87 -3.10
CA LEU A 413 20.38 -25.71 -3.93
C LEU A 413 21.49 -26.06 -4.92
N GLU A 414 22.56 -26.77 -4.47
CA GLU A 414 23.66 -27.21 -5.32
C GLU A 414 23.17 -28.15 -6.43
N SER A 415 22.20 -29.02 -6.15
CA SER A 415 21.69 -29.99 -7.11
C SER A 415 20.79 -29.38 -8.20
N VAL A 416 20.33 -28.14 -8.07
CA VAL A 416 19.50 -27.51 -9.10
C VAL A 416 20.28 -27.35 -10.40
N SER A 417 19.78 -27.93 -11.48
CA SER A 417 20.41 -27.95 -12.82
C SER A 417 19.79 -26.88 -13.74
N LYS A 418 20.38 -26.68 -14.92
CA LYS A 418 19.77 -25.83 -15.98
C LYS A 418 18.48 -26.44 -16.52
N GLU A 419 18.42 -27.76 -16.56
CA GLU A 419 17.26 -28.55 -16.94
C GLU A 419 16.10 -28.29 -15.98
N ASP A 420 16.36 -28.28 -14.67
CA ASP A 420 15.35 -27.96 -13.64
C ASP A 420 14.83 -26.52 -13.81
N VAL A 421 15.72 -25.55 -14.05
CA VAL A 421 15.33 -24.14 -14.27
C VAL A 421 14.45 -24.02 -15.51
N LEU A 422 14.84 -24.66 -16.63
CA LEU A 422 14.04 -24.64 -17.86
C LEU A 422 12.67 -25.32 -17.67
N GLN A 423 12.65 -26.46 -16.97
CA GLN A 423 11.41 -27.16 -16.64
C GLN A 423 10.48 -26.28 -15.81
N MET A 424 11.00 -25.58 -14.80
CA MET A 424 10.19 -24.63 -14.00
C MET A 424 9.68 -23.48 -14.85
N ALA A 425 10.51 -22.94 -15.74
CA ALA A 425 10.09 -21.89 -16.66
C ALA A 425 8.93 -22.37 -17.56
N GLN A 426 9.05 -23.54 -18.15
CA GLN A 426 8.02 -24.12 -19.02
C GLN A 426 6.72 -24.48 -18.29
N GLN A 427 6.81 -24.86 -17.02
CA GLN A 427 5.66 -25.26 -16.21
C GLN A 427 4.90 -24.06 -15.64
N TYR A 428 5.61 -23.03 -15.16
CA TYR A 428 5.02 -21.98 -14.36
C TYR A 428 5.03 -20.59 -15.02
N PHE A 429 5.86 -20.36 -16.05
CA PHE A 429 5.93 -19.07 -16.73
C PHE A 429 5.17 -19.06 -18.03
N THR A 430 4.67 -17.88 -18.37
CA THR A 430 4.00 -17.61 -19.63
C THR A 430 4.28 -16.19 -20.07
N SER A 431 4.38 -15.95 -21.37
CA SER A 431 4.40 -14.61 -21.97
C SER A 431 3.11 -14.26 -22.69
N LYS A 432 2.13 -15.19 -22.68
CA LYS A 432 0.89 -15.10 -23.48
C LYS A 432 -0.39 -15.15 -22.64
N ASN A 433 -0.30 -15.41 -21.35
CA ASN A 433 -1.43 -15.50 -20.43
C ASN A 433 -1.11 -14.74 -19.13
N CYS A 434 -0.65 -13.50 -19.28
CA CYS A 434 -0.29 -12.62 -18.16
C CYS A 434 -1.37 -11.57 -17.92
N ASN A 435 -1.53 -11.17 -16.68
CA ASN A 435 -2.15 -9.93 -16.32
C ASN A 435 -1.08 -8.82 -16.36
N ILE A 436 -1.31 -7.79 -17.14
CA ILE A 436 -0.40 -6.64 -17.31
C ILE A 436 -1.06 -5.45 -16.63
N ILE A 437 -0.58 -5.10 -15.46
CA ILE A 437 -1.08 -4.00 -14.64
C ILE A 437 -0.27 -2.75 -14.97
N VAL A 438 -0.92 -1.66 -15.35
CA VAL A 438 -0.27 -0.39 -15.62
C VAL A 438 -0.97 0.71 -14.84
N VAL A 439 -0.22 1.41 -14.01
CA VAL A 439 -0.67 2.64 -13.33
C VAL A 439 0.07 3.81 -13.92
N GLY A 440 -0.62 4.75 -14.54
CA GLY A 440 0.07 5.83 -15.24
C GLY A 440 -0.83 6.92 -15.80
N ASN A 441 -0.19 7.83 -16.53
CA ASN A 441 -0.88 8.90 -17.24
C ASN A 441 -1.65 8.35 -18.45
N GLU A 442 -2.77 8.98 -18.79
CA GLU A 442 -3.65 8.58 -19.91
C GLU A 442 -2.93 8.53 -21.27
N GLU A 443 -1.85 9.29 -21.45
CA GLU A 443 -1.06 9.30 -22.69
C GLU A 443 -0.48 7.93 -23.10
N VAL A 444 -0.30 7.01 -22.13
CA VAL A 444 0.21 5.66 -22.41
C VAL A 444 -0.89 4.69 -22.83
N PHE A 445 -2.17 4.99 -22.55
CA PHE A 445 -3.29 4.08 -22.66
C PHE A 445 -3.44 3.43 -24.03
N GLU A 446 -3.45 4.23 -25.10
CA GLU A 446 -3.66 3.72 -26.46
C GLU A 446 -2.58 2.71 -26.90
N LYS A 447 -1.33 2.92 -26.48
CA LYS A 447 -0.21 2.05 -26.81
C LYS A 447 -0.29 0.69 -26.13
N LEU A 448 -1.05 0.59 -25.04
CA LEU A 448 -1.21 -0.66 -24.26
C LEU A 448 -2.16 -1.66 -24.94
N LYS A 449 -3.10 -1.21 -25.78
CA LYS A 449 -4.10 -2.04 -26.45
C LYS A 449 -3.49 -3.21 -27.25
N ARG A 450 -2.28 -3.02 -27.78
CA ARG A 450 -1.57 -4.07 -28.55
C ARG A 450 -1.18 -5.28 -27.72
N PHE A 451 -1.15 -5.17 -26.40
CA PHE A 451 -0.80 -6.27 -25.50
C PHE A 451 -2.03 -7.03 -24.99
N ASP A 452 -3.21 -6.45 -25.09
CA ASP A 452 -4.44 -7.10 -24.68
C ASP A 452 -4.96 -8.07 -25.74
N ALA A 453 -5.44 -9.22 -25.33
CA ALA A 453 -5.85 -10.30 -26.24
C ALA A 453 -7.06 -9.91 -27.11
N ASP A 454 -7.97 -9.07 -26.62
CA ASP A 454 -9.14 -8.59 -27.35
C ASP A 454 -9.09 -7.07 -27.66
N GLY A 455 -8.01 -6.41 -27.25
CA GLY A 455 -7.77 -4.99 -27.43
C GLY A 455 -8.58 -4.08 -26.49
N LYS A 456 -9.24 -4.65 -25.47
CA LYS A 456 -10.07 -3.92 -24.51
C LYS A 456 -9.39 -3.84 -23.16
N ILE A 457 -8.82 -2.68 -22.86
CA ILE A 457 -8.18 -2.43 -21.58
C ILE A 457 -9.24 -2.25 -20.50
N GLU A 458 -9.14 -3.00 -19.43
CA GLU A 458 -9.98 -2.83 -18.26
C GLU A 458 -9.45 -1.70 -17.39
N VAL A 459 -10.30 -0.75 -17.05
CA VAL A 459 -9.93 0.40 -16.21
C VAL A 459 -10.40 0.16 -14.77
N LEU A 460 -9.47 0.32 -13.82
CA LEU A 460 -9.75 0.18 -12.40
C LEU A 460 -9.58 1.50 -11.67
N ASP A 461 -10.27 1.61 -10.54
CA ASP A 461 -10.04 2.66 -9.55
C ASP A 461 -8.74 2.40 -8.74
N PRO A 462 -8.26 3.34 -7.90
CA PRO A 462 -7.06 3.15 -7.07
C PRO A 462 -7.12 1.97 -6.09
N PHE A 463 -8.30 1.45 -5.80
CA PHE A 463 -8.50 0.29 -4.93
C PHE A 463 -8.59 -1.04 -5.70
N GLY A 464 -8.43 -0.99 -7.04
CA GLY A 464 -8.49 -2.16 -7.91
C GLY A 464 -9.90 -2.63 -8.23
N ASN A 465 -10.93 -1.83 -7.99
CA ASN A 465 -12.28 -2.15 -8.42
C ASN A 465 -12.50 -1.73 -9.88
N VAL A 466 -13.24 -2.55 -10.64
CA VAL A 466 -13.58 -2.22 -12.04
C VAL A 466 -14.38 -0.91 -12.05
N MET A 467 -13.83 0.08 -12.73
CA MET A 467 -14.59 1.29 -12.99
C MET A 467 -15.72 0.93 -13.95
N LYS A 468 -16.96 1.09 -13.50
CA LYS A 468 -18.11 0.93 -14.37
C LYS A 468 -17.98 1.98 -15.46
N ASP A 469 -18.15 1.57 -16.72
CA ASP A 469 -18.20 2.51 -17.84
C ASP A 469 -19.12 3.66 -17.45
N THR A 470 -18.60 4.90 -17.52
CA THR A 470 -19.43 6.09 -17.39
C THR A 470 -20.50 5.98 -18.44
N LYS A 471 -21.76 5.87 -18.04
CA LYS A 471 -22.86 5.86 -19.03
C LYS A 471 -22.80 7.18 -19.80
N PRO A 472 -22.97 7.18 -21.10
CA PRO A 472 -23.10 8.42 -21.85
C PRO A 472 -24.16 9.33 -21.19
N ALA A 473 -23.85 10.60 -21.03
CA ALA A 473 -24.83 11.53 -20.52
C ALA A 473 -25.98 11.69 -21.52
N ASP A 474 -27.18 11.75 -20.98
CA ASP A 474 -28.43 11.95 -21.74
C ASP A 474 -28.77 13.44 -21.95
N ILE A 475 -27.89 14.34 -21.49
CA ILE A 475 -27.98 15.79 -21.67
C ILE A 475 -26.62 16.36 -22.10
N THR A 476 -26.59 17.60 -22.57
CA THR A 476 -25.34 18.33 -22.88
C THR A 476 -24.79 19.03 -21.66
N SER A 477 -23.49 19.40 -21.67
CA SER A 477 -22.89 20.20 -20.59
C SER A 477 -23.60 21.53 -20.36
N ALA A 478 -24.06 22.18 -21.43
CA ALA A 478 -24.85 23.41 -21.35
C ALA A 478 -26.18 23.19 -20.63
N GLN A 479 -26.90 22.12 -20.95
CA GLN A 479 -28.15 21.75 -20.28
C GLN A 479 -27.91 21.40 -18.81
N LEU A 480 -26.81 20.72 -18.49
CA LEU A 480 -26.44 20.42 -17.10
C LEU A 480 -26.24 21.71 -16.29
N ILE A 481 -25.44 22.65 -16.81
CA ILE A 481 -25.18 23.94 -16.17
C ILE A 481 -26.48 24.72 -16.00
N ASP A 482 -27.34 24.79 -17.02
CA ASP A 482 -28.63 25.45 -16.93
C ASP A 482 -29.52 24.82 -15.85
N ASN A 483 -29.64 23.51 -15.80
CA ASN A 483 -30.44 22.80 -14.79
C ASN A 483 -29.89 23.01 -13.38
N TYR A 484 -28.58 23.03 -13.21
CA TYR A 484 -27.93 23.37 -11.93
C TYR A 484 -28.29 24.81 -11.49
N VAL A 485 -28.16 25.77 -12.40
CA VAL A 485 -28.53 27.18 -12.14
C VAL A 485 -30.00 27.30 -11.79
N PHE A 486 -30.87 26.59 -12.49
CA PHE A 486 -32.33 26.60 -12.18
C PHE A 486 -32.62 25.98 -10.81
N ALA A 487 -31.94 24.87 -10.47
CA ALA A 487 -32.06 24.23 -9.16
C ALA A 487 -31.61 25.16 -8.03
N LEU A 488 -30.49 25.88 -8.21
CA LEU A 488 -30.01 26.86 -7.23
C LEU A 488 -30.90 28.06 -7.09
N THR A 489 -31.37 28.62 -8.22
CA THR A 489 -32.14 29.88 -8.23
C THR A 489 -33.64 29.68 -8.04
N GLY A 490 -34.14 28.44 -8.09
CA GLY A 490 -35.60 28.15 -8.08
C GLY A 490 -36.31 28.74 -9.29
N THR A 491 -35.67 28.83 -10.45
CA THR A 491 -36.24 29.37 -11.70
C THR A 491 -36.30 28.29 -12.78
N THR A 492 -36.95 28.59 -13.89
CA THR A 492 -37.12 27.65 -15.01
C THR A 492 -36.63 28.20 -16.34
N SER A 493 -35.90 29.32 -16.33
CA SER A 493 -35.36 29.94 -17.53
C SER A 493 -34.09 30.75 -17.24
N GLN A 494 -33.18 30.79 -18.19
CA GLN A 494 -31.95 31.59 -18.11
C GLN A 494 -32.22 33.06 -17.84
N LYS A 495 -33.24 33.66 -18.48
CA LYS A 495 -33.63 35.05 -18.29
C LYS A 495 -34.08 35.34 -16.85
N ALA A 496 -34.85 34.42 -16.25
CA ALA A 496 -35.32 34.56 -14.88
C ALA A 496 -34.15 34.38 -13.88
N ALA A 497 -33.31 33.41 -14.10
CA ALA A 497 -32.09 33.15 -13.30
C ALA A 497 -31.14 34.37 -13.35
N ALA A 498 -30.82 34.86 -14.54
CA ALA A 498 -29.98 36.05 -14.72
C ALA A 498 -30.54 37.29 -14.03
N LYS A 499 -31.87 37.51 -14.10
CA LYS A 499 -32.52 38.62 -13.38
C LYS A 499 -32.37 38.50 -11.87
N LYS A 500 -32.54 37.28 -11.32
CA LYS A 500 -32.41 37.01 -9.90
C LYS A 500 -30.98 37.20 -9.41
N LEU A 501 -30.00 36.65 -10.11
CA LEU A 501 -28.58 36.82 -9.80
C LEU A 501 -28.12 38.28 -9.88
N LYS A 502 -28.59 39.02 -10.87
CA LYS A 502 -28.29 40.46 -11.04
C LYS A 502 -28.83 41.32 -9.90
N ALA A 503 -29.88 40.86 -9.20
CA ALA A 503 -30.44 41.53 -8.04
C ALA A 503 -29.56 41.41 -6.79
N ILE A 504 -28.69 40.39 -6.72
CA ILE A 504 -27.74 40.20 -5.62
C ILE A 504 -26.60 41.19 -5.80
N LYS A 505 -26.46 42.13 -4.87
CA LYS A 505 -25.39 43.12 -4.87
C LYS A 505 -24.17 42.70 -4.06
N ASN A 506 -24.43 41.99 -2.99
CA ASN A 506 -23.42 41.41 -2.13
C ASN A 506 -23.97 40.16 -1.44
N PHE A 507 -23.09 39.28 -1.03
CA PHE A 507 -23.40 38.22 -0.08
C PHE A 507 -22.20 37.94 0.80
N GLU A 508 -22.44 37.34 1.95
CA GLU A 508 -21.43 36.84 2.87
C GLU A 508 -21.74 35.37 3.18
N ARG A 509 -20.72 34.55 3.16
CA ARG A 509 -20.79 33.17 3.64
C ARG A 509 -19.83 33.00 4.80
N ILE A 510 -20.28 32.31 5.84
CA ILE A 510 -19.49 32.03 7.03
C ILE A 510 -19.49 30.55 7.25
N TYR A 511 -18.28 29.98 7.28
CA TYR A 511 -18.05 28.58 7.58
C TYR A 511 -17.28 28.45 8.90
N GLU A 512 -17.66 27.49 9.69
CA GLU A 512 -16.86 27.03 10.81
C GLU A 512 -16.05 25.79 10.36
N LEU A 513 -14.74 25.91 10.35
CA LEU A 513 -13.81 24.83 9.98
C LEU A 513 -13.38 24.12 11.26
N LYS A 514 -13.64 22.80 11.30
CA LYS A 514 -13.23 21.90 12.38
C LYS A 514 -12.51 20.71 11.76
N GLY A 515 -11.48 20.24 12.42
CA GLY A 515 -10.73 19.07 11.97
C GLY A 515 -9.72 18.64 13.00
N ASP A 516 -9.32 17.39 12.96
CA ASP A 516 -8.43 16.79 13.96
C ASP A 516 -7.01 17.41 13.98
N GLN A 517 -6.60 18.02 12.86
CA GLN A 517 -5.33 18.76 12.78
C GLN A 517 -5.48 20.26 13.09
N ILE A 518 -6.71 20.72 13.34
CA ILE A 518 -7.00 22.10 13.68
C ILE A 518 -7.25 22.15 15.19
N PRO A 519 -6.31 22.68 15.99
CA PRO A 519 -6.38 22.61 17.47
C PRO A 519 -7.53 23.42 18.07
N PHE A 520 -8.20 24.24 17.26
CA PHE A 520 -9.38 25.04 17.64
C PHE A 520 -10.22 25.38 16.41
N ALA A 521 -11.49 25.68 16.61
CA ALA A 521 -12.36 26.05 15.50
C ALA A 521 -11.87 27.30 14.78
N LEU A 522 -11.77 27.23 13.45
CA LEU A 522 -11.48 28.37 12.58
C LEU A 522 -12.76 28.84 11.92
N LYS A 523 -12.90 30.15 11.76
CA LYS A 523 -13.98 30.79 11.05
C LYS A 523 -13.47 31.31 9.71
N SER A 524 -14.03 30.80 8.61
CA SER A 524 -13.83 31.36 7.27
C SER A 524 -14.98 32.24 6.88
N THR A 525 -14.69 33.49 6.54
CA THR A 525 -15.69 34.45 6.04
C THR A 525 -15.35 34.76 4.59
N GLU A 526 -16.29 34.52 3.69
CA GLU A 526 -16.20 34.84 2.28
C GLU A 526 -17.18 35.95 1.94
N ILE A 527 -16.73 36.96 1.25
CA ILE A 527 -17.55 38.12 0.86
C ILE A 527 -17.46 38.27 -0.67
N PHE A 528 -18.59 38.47 -1.28
CA PHE A 528 -18.69 38.88 -2.68
C PHE A 528 -19.45 40.20 -2.79
N VAL A 529 -18.93 41.13 -3.57
CA VAL A 529 -19.57 42.40 -3.94
C VAL A 529 -19.57 42.55 -5.46
N ALA A 530 -20.78 42.61 -6.01
CA ALA A 530 -20.94 42.70 -7.47
C ALA A 530 -20.25 43.96 -8.02
N PRO A 531 -19.64 43.93 -9.21
CA PRO A 531 -19.69 42.80 -10.15
C PRO A 531 -18.60 41.74 -9.95
N THR A 532 -17.48 42.06 -9.29
CA THR A 532 -16.27 41.22 -9.34
C THR A 532 -15.45 41.20 -8.05
N THR A 533 -15.83 41.96 -7.03
CA THR A 533 -15.03 42.04 -5.80
C THR A 533 -15.26 40.82 -4.92
N GLU A 534 -14.17 40.16 -4.55
CA GLU A 534 -14.17 39.00 -3.66
C GLU A 534 -13.21 39.22 -2.49
N GLY A 535 -13.56 38.72 -1.34
CA GLY A 535 -12.72 38.72 -0.16
C GLY A 535 -12.90 37.42 0.64
N GLN A 536 -11.83 36.93 1.22
CA GLN A 536 -11.86 35.81 2.15
C GLN A 536 -11.03 36.15 3.39
N LYS A 537 -11.49 35.71 4.54
CA LYS A 537 -10.76 35.85 5.80
C LYS A 537 -10.89 34.55 6.60
N LEU A 538 -9.75 34.00 7.03
CA LEU A 538 -9.66 32.86 7.93
C LEU A 538 -9.14 33.35 9.29
N GLU A 539 -9.94 33.17 10.32
CA GLU A 539 -9.63 33.64 11.68
C GLU A 539 -9.97 32.60 12.77
N GLY A 540 -9.28 32.66 13.89
CA GLY A 540 -9.54 31.84 15.08
C GLY A 540 -8.82 32.41 16.30
N GLN A 541 -9.40 32.25 17.47
CA GLN A 541 -8.84 32.77 18.74
C GLN A 541 -8.46 34.28 18.69
N GLY A 542 -9.20 35.07 17.92
CA GLY A 542 -8.95 36.50 17.76
C GLY A 542 -7.79 36.85 16.80
N MET A 543 -7.17 35.87 16.17
CA MET A 543 -6.07 36.04 15.20
C MET A 543 -6.56 35.78 13.77
N VAL A 544 -5.98 36.50 12.82
CA VAL A 544 -6.23 36.29 11.39
C VAL A 544 -5.06 35.52 10.80
N PHE A 545 -5.34 34.31 10.35
CA PHE A 545 -4.34 33.41 9.75
C PHE A 545 -4.12 33.70 8.28
N GLN A 546 -5.22 33.98 7.56
CA GLN A 546 -5.18 34.22 6.13
C GLN A 546 -6.23 35.27 5.73
N LYS A 547 -5.90 36.10 4.76
CA LYS A 547 -6.83 36.96 4.02
C LYS A 547 -6.52 36.90 2.53
N SER A 548 -7.54 37.02 1.72
CA SER A 548 -7.39 37.33 0.29
C SER A 548 -8.39 38.40 -0.12
N PHE A 549 -8.02 39.15 -1.12
CA PHE A 549 -8.85 40.21 -1.69
C PHE A 549 -8.59 40.32 -3.19
N TYR A 550 -9.64 40.51 -3.96
CA TYR A 550 -9.59 40.74 -5.40
C TYR A 550 -10.71 41.72 -5.80
N ASP A 551 -10.38 42.77 -6.55
CA ASP A 551 -11.35 43.80 -6.94
C ASP A 551 -11.80 43.75 -8.43
N GLY A 552 -11.37 42.69 -9.13
CA GLY A 552 -11.59 42.49 -10.55
C GLY A 552 -10.37 42.92 -11.42
N LYS A 553 -9.34 43.56 -10.85
CA LYS A 553 -8.14 44.02 -11.54
C LYS A 553 -6.87 43.74 -10.76
N ALA A 554 -6.91 43.94 -9.47
CA ALA A 554 -5.79 43.73 -8.56
C ALA A 554 -6.24 42.92 -7.33
N GLY A 555 -5.30 42.35 -6.64
CA GLY A 555 -5.60 41.59 -5.43
C GLY A 555 -4.35 41.27 -4.62
N PHE A 556 -4.56 40.75 -3.42
CA PHE A 556 -3.49 40.30 -2.54
C PHE A 556 -3.92 39.08 -1.73
N THR A 557 -2.92 38.33 -1.29
CA THR A 557 -3.05 37.35 -0.21
C THR A 557 -2.26 37.84 1.00
N PHE A 558 -2.73 37.48 2.17
CA PHE A 558 -2.02 37.67 3.44
C PHE A 558 -2.00 36.33 4.18
N ASN A 559 -0.85 35.93 4.60
CA ASN A 559 -0.66 34.79 5.48
C ASN A 559 0.10 35.24 6.73
N MET A 560 -0.31 34.79 7.91
CA MET A 560 0.28 35.20 9.17
C MET A 560 1.80 34.94 9.27
N GLN A 561 2.30 33.93 8.55
CA GLN A 561 3.72 33.55 8.56
C GLN A 561 4.55 34.33 7.54
N THR A 562 4.00 34.59 6.36
CA THR A 562 4.73 35.16 5.22
C THR A 562 4.39 36.62 4.92
N GLY A 563 3.37 37.16 5.60
CA GLY A 563 2.91 38.53 5.40
C GLY A 563 2.00 38.72 4.18
N LYS A 564 1.93 39.95 3.69
CA LYS A 564 1.11 40.34 2.54
C LYS A 564 1.90 40.16 1.24
N THR A 565 1.27 39.52 0.25
CA THR A 565 1.81 39.33 -1.11
C THR A 565 0.75 39.75 -2.13
N GLU A 566 1.13 40.59 -3.08
CA GLU A 566 0.25 40.95 -4.19
C GLU A 566 0.10 39.76 -5.15
N LEU A 567 -1.08 39.60 -5.74
CA LEU A 567 -1.34 38.53 -6.70
C LEU A 567 -0.51 38.75 -7.99
N THR A 568 0.10 37.68 -8.47
CA THR A 568 0.79 37.63 -9.75
C THR A 568 -0.19 37.75 -10.93
N ALA A 569 0.29 38.02 -12.13
CA ALA A 569 -0.53 38.09 -13.34
C ALA A 569 -1.28 36.77 -13.61
N GLU A 570 -0.65 35.62 -13.31
CA GLU A 570 -1.23 34.30 -13.45
C GLU A 570 -2.37 34.08 -12.43
N GLU A 571 -2.15 34.42 -11.16
CA GLU A 571 -3.16 34.34 -10.11
C GLU A 571 -4.35 35.28 -10.36
N LEU A 572 -4.10 36.47 -10.87
CA LEU A 572 -5.17 37.41 -11.28
C LEU A 572 -5.97 36.86 -12.46
N SER A 573 -5.32 36.22 -13.43
CA SER A 573 -6.00 35.54 -14.54
C SER A 573 -6.89 34.41 -14.05
N SER A 574 -6.38 33.54 -13.17
CA SER A 574 -7.14 32.44 -12.57
C SER A 574 -8.34 32.95 -11.76
N LYS A 575 -8.13 33.98 -10.93
CA LYS A 575 -9.23 34.65 -10.19
C LYS A 575 -10.30 35.21 -11.11
N ALA A 576 -9.92 35.86 -12.20
CA ALA A 576 -10.87 36.40 -13.17
C ALA A 576 -11.73 35.31 -13.83
N LYS A 577 -11.16 34.11 -14.06
CA LYS A 577 -11.87 32.97 -14.65
C LYS A 577 -12.89 32.35 -13.71
N SER A 578 -12.59 32.28 -12.41
CA SER A 578 -13.44 31.66 -11.39
C SER A 578 -14.36 32.63 -10.65
N ASN A 579 -14.38 33.91 -11.04
CA ASN A 579 -15.14 34.96 -10.35
C ASN A 579 -16.64 34.85 -10.63
N GLY A 580 -17.46 35.04 -9.61
CA GLY A 580 -18.91 35.11 -9.71
C GLY A 580 -19.65 34.28 -8.68
N ILE A 581 -20.96 34.52 -8.53
CA ILE A 581 -21.84 33.80 -7.58
C ILE A 581 -21.99 32.32 -7.96
N ILE A 582 -22.05 32.05 -9.26
CA ILE A 582 -22.11 30.72 -9.87
C ILE A 582 -21.09 30.71 -10.99
N PRO A 583 -19.81 30.36 -10.72
CA PRO A 583 -18.73 30.39 -11.71
C PRO A 583 -19.03 29.54 -12.95
N GLU A 584 -19.71 28.42 -12.77
CA GLU A 584 -20.05 27.46 -13.83
C GLU A 584 -20.79 28.08 -15.00
N MET A 585 -21.60 29.12 -14.75
CA MET A 585 -22.31 29.84 -15.83
C MET A 585 -21.37 30.54 -16.81
N ASN A 586 -20.14 30.79 -16.42
CA ASN A 586 -19.20 31.59 -17.17
C ASN A 586 -18.00 30.77 -17.68
N TYR A 587 -17.99 29.45 -17.56
CA TYR A 587 -16.85 28.61 -17.94
C TYR A 587 -16.36 28.90 -19.37
N VAL A 588 -17.26 28.84 -20.36
CA VAL A 588 -16.90 29.14 -21.75
C VAL A 588 -16.44 30.58 -21.93
N LYS A 589 -17.18 31.53 -21.32
CA LYS A 589 -16.85 32.96 -21.43
C LYS A 589 -15.51 33.29 -20.79
N ASN A 590 -15.16 32.61 -19.73
CA ASN A 590 -13.93 32.82 -18.99
C ASN A 590 -12.74 32.00 -19.55
N GLY A 591 -12.94 31.24 -20.63
CA GLY A 591 -11.88 30.49 -21.30
C GLY A 591 -11.50 29.19 -20.57
N LEU A 592 -12.39 28.64 -19.72
CA LEU A 592 -12.21 27.33 -19.15
C LEU A 592 -12.73 26.25 -20.10
N THR A 593 -11.93 25.25 -20.37
CA THR A 593 -12.36 24.08 -21.12
C THR A 593 -13.17 23.17 -20.21
N HIS A 594 -14.36 22.74 -20.66
CA HIS A 594 -15.17 21.80 -19.89
C HIS A 594 -15.78 20.71 -20.78
N GLU A 595 -15.92 19.53 -20.21
CA GLU A 595 -16.43 18.33 -20.88
C GLU A 595 -17.39 17.59 -19.93
N LEU A 596 -18.55 17.21 -20.44
CA LEU A 596 -19.44 16.30 -19.72
C LEU A 596 -18.97 14.85 -19.93
N VAL A 597 -18.26 14.31 -18.92
CA VAL A 597 -17.66 12.99 -18.96
C VAL A 597 -18.72 11.88 -19.11
N GLY A 598 -19.84 12.01 -18.40
CA GLY A 598 -20.91 11.03 -18.43
C GLY A 598 -21.71 11.00 -17.12
N ILE A 599 -22.34 9.83 -16.89
CA ILE A 599 -23.08 9.56 -15.65
C ILE A 599 -22.33 8.49 -14.86
N GLU A 600 -21.96 8.81 -13.63
CA GLU A 600 -21.39 7.88 -12.66
C GLU A 600 -22.40 7.53 -11.56
N ASN A 601 -22.37 6.28 -11.11
CA ASN A 601 -23.16 5.82 -9.96
C ASN A 601 -22.25 5.71 -8.73
N MET A 602 -22.54 6.49 -7.70
CA MET A 602 -21.87 6.42 -6.40
C MET A 602 -22.90 6.04 -5.34
N ASN A 603 -22.73 4.91 -4.70
CA ASN A 603 -23.59 4.42 -3.61
C ASN A 603 -25.10 4.41 -3.95
N GLY A 604 -25.43 4.05 -5.19
CA GLY A 604 -26.82 4.00 -5.66
C GLY A 604 -27.40 5.33 -6.16
N VAL A 605 -26.65 6.42 -6.09
CA VAL A 605 -27.02 7.73 -6.63
C VAL A 605 -26.29 7.96 -7.96
N GLU A 606 -27.02 8.34 -9.00
CA GLU A 606 -26.43 8.71 -10.30
C GLU A 606 -26.06 10.21 -10.30
N TYR A 607 -24.85 10.50 -10.80
CA TYR A 607 -24.30 11.85 -10.93
C TYR A 607 -23.86 12.13 -12.36
N TYR A 608 -24.18 13.29 -12.90
CA TYR A 608 -23.49 13.84 -14.05
C TYR A 608 -22.12 14.35 -13.62
N VAL A 609 -21.07 13.98 -14.35
CA VAL A 609 -19.70 14.40 -14.06
C VAL A 609 -19.22 15.38 -15.10
N LEU A 610 -18.97 16.63 -14.66
CA LEU A 610 -18.43 17.70 -15.51
C LEU A 610 -16.95 17.88 -15.19
N LYS A 611 -16.09 17.60 -16.16
CA LYS A 611 -14.67 17.89 -16.08
C LYS A 611 -14.40 19.31 -16.56
N THR A 612 -13.60 20.06 -15.81
CA THR A 612 -13.12 21.40 -16.17
C THR A 612 -11.61 21.42 -16.12
N VAL A 613 -10.97 22.05 -17.11
CA VAL A 613 -9.52 22.16 -17.20
C VAL A 613 -9.11 23.64 -17.26
N ASP A 614 -8.20 24.03 -16.36
CA ASP A 614 -7.56 25.34 -16.34
C ASP A 614 -6.03 25.13 -16.30
N GLU A 615 -5.38 25.28 -17.44
CA GLU A 615 -3.94 25.06 -17.65
C GLU A 615 -3.48 23.66 -17.19
N LYS A 616 -2.94 23.55 -15.97
CA LYS A 616 -2.45 22.30 -15.38
C LYS A 616 -3.38 21.71 -14.33
N ASN A 617 -4.47 22.40 -14.02
CA ASN A 617 -5.41 21.98 -12.99
C ASN A 617 -6.66 21.39 -13.63
N GLU A 618 -7.13 20.31 -13.09
CA GLU A 618 -8.40 19.69 -13.49
C GLU A 618 -9.36 19.71 -12.30
N SER A 619 -10.65 19.90 -12.55
CA SER A 619 -11.69 19.65 -11.55
C SER A 619 -12.80 18.80 -12.13
N TYR A 620 -13.37 17.95 -11.28
CA TYR A 620 -14.49 17.08 -11.60
C TYR A 620 -15.63 17.44 -10.67
N ASP A 621 -16.68 18.05 -11.22
CA ASP A 621 -17.90 18.44 -10.52
C ASP A 621 -18.96 17.36 -10.69
N TYR A 622 -19.50 16.86 -9.57
CA TYR A 622 -20.52 15.82 -9.52
C TYR A 622 -21.88 16.44 -9.23
N PHE A 623 -22.77 16.41 -10.21
CA PHE A 623 -24.13 16.93 -10.10
C PHE A 623 -25.10 15.76 -9.96
N ASN A 624 -25.87 15.75 -8.86
CA ASN A 624 -26.90 14.74 -8.65
C ASN A 624 -27.92 14.75 -9.79
N LYS A 625 -28.10 13.61 -10.45
CA LYS A 625 -28.95 13.49 -11.66
C LYS A 625 -30.41 13.85 -11.43
N THR A 626 -30.91 13.69 -10.21
CA THR A 626 -32.31 13.98 -9.86
C THR A 626 -32.52 15.44 -9.45
N THR A 627 -31.62 15.97 -8.63
CA THR A 627 -31.77 17.30 -8.04
C THR A 627 -31.02 18.38 -8.82
N PHE A 628 -30.09 18.03 -9.68
CA PHE A 628 -29.13 18.87 -10.37
C PHE A 628 -28.24 19.71 -9.43
N MET A 629 -28.22 19.38 -8.13
CA MET A 629 -27.34 20.05 -7.19
C MET A 629 -25.92 19.49 -7.31
N LYS A 630 -24.91 20.36 -7.22
CA LYS A 630 -23.52 19.96 -7.13
C LYS A 630 -23.25 19.48 -5.71
N GLU A 631 -22.96 18.19 -5.55
CA GLU A 631 -22.78 17.56 -4.23
C GLU A 631 -21.33 17.20 -3.95
N LYS A 632 -20.46 17.21 -4.99
CA LYS A 632 -19.04 16.91 -4.83
C LYS A 632 -18.21 17.61 -5.90
N THR A 633 -17.01 18.06 -5.53
CA THR A 633 -15.96 18.51 -6.45
C THR A 633 -14.66 17.79 -6.09
N ILE A 634 -13.98 17.26 -7.09
CA ILE A 634 -12.62 16.74 -6.96
C ILE A 634 -11.70 17.67 -7.73
N ASN A 635 -10.74 18.30 -7.05
CA ASN A 635 -9.72 19.11 -7.68
C ASN A 635 -8.42 18.34 -7.78
N VAL A 636 -7.82 18.35 -8.96
CA VAL A 636 -6.54 17.71 -9.25
C VAL A 636 -5.56 18.80 -9.66
N MET A 637 -4.57 19.06 -8.83
CA MET A 637 -3.55 20.08 -9.06
C MET A 637 -2.18 19.43 -9.26
N THR A 638 -1.45 19.83 -10.28
CA THR A 638 -0.08 19.38 -10.52
C THR A 638 0.90 20.51 -10.20
N ARG A 639 1.71 20.33 -9.17
CA ARG A 639 2.76 21.26 -8.76
C ARG A 639 4.08 20.54 -8.60
N ASP A 640 5.15 21.08 -9.22
CA ASP A 640 6.52 20.53 -9.13
C ASP A 640 6.64 19.04 -9.52
N GLY A 641 5.75 18.56 -10.42
CA GLY A 641 5.70 17.16 -10.85
C GLY A 641 4.93 16.23 -9.92
N GLU A 642 4.41 16.73 -8.81
CA GLU A 642 3.52 16.01 -7.91
C GLU A 642 2.06 16.39 -8.16
N THR A 643 1.18 15.40 -8.19
CA THR A 643 -0.26 15.60 -8.32
C THR A 643 -0.91 15.51 -6.94
N MET A 644 -1.62 16.57 -6.57
CA MET A 644 -2.41 16.62 -5.34
C MET A 644 -3.90 16.61 -5.69
N GLU A 645 -4.64 15.75 -5.03
CA GLU A 645 -6.10 15.68 -5.15
C GLU A 645 -6.74 16.21 -3.86
N SER A 646 -7.76 17.06 -4.02
CA SER A 646 -8.60 17.48 -2.92
C SER A 646 -10.06 17.25 -3.26
N THR A 647 -10.83 16.73 -2.32
CA THR A 647 -12.26 16.49 -2.47
C THR A 647 -13.04 17.44 -1.57
N ILE A 648 -14.06 18.10 -2.15
CA ILE A 648 -15.01 18.93 -1.44
C ILE A 648 -16.39 18.31 -1.61
N THR A 649 -17.12 18.09 -0.54
CA THR A 649 -18.52 17.63 -0.57
C THR A 649 -19.45 18.75 -0.12
N PHE A 650 -20.64 18.81 -0.71
CA PHE A 650 -21.65 19.82 -0.45
C PHE A 650 -22.95 19.15 -0.03
N GLY A 651 -23.53 19.58 1.07
CA GLY A 651 -24.77 19.00 1.61
C GLY A 651 -25.63 20.02 2.34
N ASP A 652 -26.69 19.55 3.00
CA ASP A 652 -27.61 20.36 3.80
C ASP A 652 -28.06 21.64 3.08
N PHE A 653 -28.57 21.51 1.84
CA PHE A 653 -28.97 22.66 1.02
C PHE A 653 -30.16 23.37 1.59
N LYS A 654 -30.00 24.65 1.95
CA LYS A 654 -31.04 25.50 2.50
C LYS A 654 -31.32 26.68 1.59
N GLU A 655 -32.56 27.17 1.65
CA GLU A 655 -32.96 28.33 0.89
C GLU A 655 -32.66 29.63 1.67
N VAL A 656 -31.93 30.53 1.01
CA VAL A 656 -31.64 31.88 1.50
C VAL A 656 -32.04 32.87 0.42
N ASN A 657 -33.01 33.74 0.73
CA ASN A 657 -33.56 34.73 -0.21
C ASN A 657 -34.00 34.12 -1.56
N GLY A 658 -34.60 32.93 -1.51
CA GLY A 658 -35.12 32.24 -2.67
C GLY A 658 -34.06 31.53 -3.50
N MET A 659 -32.81 31.40 -3.04
CA MET A 659 -31.75 30.60 -3.64
C MET A 659 -31.26 29.51 -2.67
N LYS A 660 -30.90 28.37 -3.19
CA LYS A 660 -30.36 27.27 -2.39
C LYS A 660 -28.84 27.37 -2.28
N PHE A 661 -28.30 27.14 -1.09
CA PHE A 661 -26.86 27.07 -0.81
C PHE A 661 -26.57 25.87 0.08
N ALA A 662 -25.40 25.25 -0.14
CA ALA A 662 -24.92 24.21 0.74
C ALA A 662 -24.54 24.78 2.11
N HIS A 663 -24.89 24.06 3.18
CA HIS A 663 -24.60 24.41 4.56
C HIS A 663 -23.70 23.39 5.27
N SER A 664 -23.30 22.31 4.57
CA SER A 664 -22.31 21.34 5.04
C SER A 664 -21.42 20.89 3.88
#